data_03cbaefabc7fc5b4013697e69514b90b
#
_entry.id   03cbaefabc7fc5b4013697e69514b90b
#
_cell.length_a   1.000
_cell.length_b   1.000
_cell.length_c   1.000
_cell.angle_alpha   90.00
_cell.angle_beta   90.00
_cell.angle_gamma   90.00
#
_symmetry.space_group_name_H-M   'P 1'
#
loop_
_entity.id
_entity.type
_entity.pdbx_description
1 polymer ?
#
loop_
_entity_poly.entity_id
_entity_poly.type
_entity_poly.pdbx_seq_one_letter_code
_entity_poly.pdbx_strand_id
1 'polypeptide(L)'
;MRPRTLDEYIGQDHIVGKGRLLRRAIAADQLTSVIFYGPPGSGKTTLARVIANHTKSAFITLNAVLTGVSDIRKAIAQAEEQRNMYTRKTILFVDEVHRWNKSQQDALLPWVENGTIILIGATTENPFFEVNKALVSRSRVFQLKPLTKEDLMKAAHWKIEFEDGALEHLVETANGDARSLLNALELAVETTPEVWAPDEKPPRPSWGSTIYISREAAEESIQKKVVLYDRDGDYHYDIISAFIKSLRGRDPDAACYWLARMVKAGEDPHFIFRRMLISACEDTGLADPHAISVVESCAAAFDRVGFPEGRYFLAHAALYLSTAPKSNSSMAFFDALASVEKEDADVPNHLKDASRDAEGFGHGTGYMYPHAYRDHWVAQQYLPDALVGRVFYTPSTQGYENEIRADVLSRRELQISALMEDSNKENPEQVNPVGEWWMNEHFGPSAKKCEENLTYSPEDKQKSAVLDKAERSWRARLDSNRAEVLTTIRDKMTELADLKRHHRSLIWNADDALLIFHVMRKTPEGLTCGLCRTQRGRETLEQYASTLGDMDRPMLGNLMEGNVFAPGMIRANAGFFGDVVFDRIFFRDPFAAMSDISNAASSIGELFSGTSSDKRDIAFDDSTVPEKDRLPLLEKNARIIISQRIPKKAQHISRLISEQIFKDTKTDVEMEMLLKKMDEAETDFFADKSNRLFAWDENDIVSIFRASGFSVNLQTEVLAEQRRITSSEIDRWLNPDTSAYGAFLCRSLGKGKLLQIRGVLESSVPKQLFVWHTENSFIAVSH
;
A
#
# COMPACT_ATOMS: atom_id res chain seq x y z
N MET A 1 -12.42 1.32 54.23
CA MET A 1 -12.28 2.76 54.49
C MET A 1 -11.89 3.47 53.21
N ARG A 2 -12.70 4.40 52.76
CA ARG A 2 -12.40 5.17 51.49
C ARG A 2 -11.98 6.57 51.90
N PRO A 3 -10.92 7.16 51.30
CA PRO A 3 -10.49 8.51 51.55
C PRO A 3 -11.63 9.50 51.24
N ARG A 4 -11.75 10.54 52.09
CA ARG A 4 -12.75 11.58 51.98
C ARG A 4 -12.18 12.89 51.43
N THR A 5 -10.88 13.08 51.59
CA THR A 5 -10.16 14.28 51.18
C THR A 5 -9.03 13.93 50.19
N LEU A 6 -8.55 14.95 49.44
CA LEU A 6 -7.41 14.77 48.52
C LEU A 6 -6.09 14.48 49.27
N ASP A 7 -6.01 14.88 50.54
CA ASP A 7 -4.80 14.60 51.38
C ASP A 7 -4.79 13.17 51.94
N GLU A 8 -5.96 12.55 52.04
CA GLU A 8 -6.13 11.14 52.39
C GLU A 8 -6.01 10.22 51.16
N TYR A 9 -6.06 10.76 49.95
CA TYR A 9 -5.96 10.00 48.71
C TYR A 9 -4.50 9.65 48.40
N ILE A 10 -4.19 8.39 48.44
CA ILE A 10 -2.81 7.85 48.33
C ILE A 10 -2.50 7.50 46.89
N GLY A 11 -1.29 7.81 46.44
CA GLY A 11 -0.80 7.56 45.10
C GLY A 11 -1.29 8.57 44.06
N GLN A 12 -0.92 8.35 42.82
CA GLN A 12 -1.24 9.20 41.64
C GLN A 12 -0.72 10.65 41.79
N ASP A 13 0.41 10.86 42.43
CA ASP A 13 0.99 12.19 42.67
C ASP A 13 1.26 12.98 41.37
N HIS A 14 1.45 12.27 40.27
CA HIS A 14 1.61 12.89 38.94
C HIS A 14 0.32 13.56 38.43
N ILE A 15 -0.86 13.22 38.98
CA ILE A 15 -2.17 13.78 38.62
C ILE A 15 -2.69 14.72 39.70
N VAL A 16 -2.70 14.26 40.98
CA VAL A 16 -3.36 14.94 42.11
C VAL A 16 -2.38 15.47 43.16
N GLY A 17 -1.08 15.34 42.96
CA GLY A 17 -0.04 15.86 43.85
C GLY A 17 -0.13 17.39 44.01
N LYS A 18 0.52 17.95 45.03
CA LYS A 18 0.54 19.40 45.32
C LYS A 18 1.01 20.18 44.09
N GLY A 19 0.25 21.19 43.68
CA GLY A 19 0.56 22.03 42.51
C GLY A 19 0.12 21.46 41.15
N ARG A 20 -0.37 20.23 41.06
CA ARG A 20 -0.84 19.64 39.83
C ARG A 20 -2.17 20.24 39.34
N LEU A 21 -2.37 20.18 38.02
CA LEU A 21 -3.50 20.85 37.35
C LEU A 21 -4.86 20.43 37.91
N LEU A 22 -5.10 19.10 38.04
CA LEU A 22 -6.36 18.57 38.52
C LEU A 22 -6.63 19.04 39.97
N ARG A 23 -5.63 18.99 40.87
CA ARG A 23 -5.76 19.46 42.24
C ARG A 23 -6.10 20.95 42.32
N ARG A 24 -5.49 21.78 41.49
CA ARG A 24 -5.79 23.23 41.44
C ARG A 24 -7.20 23.47 40.90
N ALA A 25 -7.64 22.74 39.89
CA ALA A 25 -8.98 22.86 39.34
C ALA A 25 -10.08 22.48 40.36
N ILE A 26 -9.83 21.42 41.15
CA ILE A 26 -10.71 20.99 42.25
C ILE A 26 -10.75 22.08 43.35
N ALA A 27 -9.61 22.58 43.78
CA ALA A 27 -9.53 23.63 44.81
C ALA A 27 -10.18 24.95 44.40
N ALA A 28 -10.18 25.28 43.12
CA ALA A 28 -10.81 26.47 42.55
C ALA A 28 -12.28 26.25 42.19
N ASP A 29 -12.88 25.09 42.41
CA ASP A 29 -14.24 24.69 41.98
C ASP A 29 -14.48 24.92 40.44
N GLN A 30 -13.40 24.77 39.64
CA GLN A 30 -13.40 24.96 38.19
C GLN A 30 -13.07 23.66 37.44
N LEU A 31 -13.73 22.59 37.85
CA LEU A 31 -13.59 21.33 37.20
C LEU A 31 -14.23 21.35 35.81
N THR A 32 -13.51 20.85 34.83
CA THR A 32 -14.03 20.52 33.49
C THR A 32 -14.22 19.01 33.39
N SER A 33 -14.90 18.53 32.36
CA SER A 33 -15.07 17.08 32.12
C SER A 33 -13.74 16.37 32.04
N VAL A 34 -13.65 15.18 32.67
CA VAL A 34 -12.44 14.37 32.75
C VAL A 34 -12.74 12.91 32.48
N ILE A 35 -11.77 12.19 31.93
CA ILE A 35 -11.83 10.75 31.77
C ILE A 35 -10.60 10.15 32.48
N PHE A 36 -10.85 9.29 33.46
CA PHE A 36 -9.83 8.52 34.15
C PHE A 36 -9.71 7.13 33.51
N TYR A 37 -8.54 6.77 33.04
CA TYR A 37 -8.29 5.42 32.55
C TYR A 37 -7.07 4.80 33.23
N GLY A 38 -7.07 3.50 33.34
CA GLY A 38 -5.98 2.74 33.96
C GLY A 38 -6.47 1.41 34.55
N PRO A 39 -5.56 0.59 35.08
CA PRO A 39 -5.87 -0.76 35.55
C PRO A 39 -6.93 -0.77 36.67
N PRO A 40 -7.62 -1.92 36.87
CA PRO A 40 -8.51 -2.07 38.04
C PRO A 40 -7.73 -1.84 39.35
N GLY A 41 -8.42 -1.34 40.38
CA GLY A 41 -7.79 -1.06 41.68
C GLY A 41 -6.94 0.21 41.77
N SER A 42 -6.66 0.91 40.67
CA SER A 42 -5.84 2.15 40.66
C SER A 42 -6.50 3.39 41.33
N GLY A 43 -7.73 3.29 41.83
CA GLY A 43 -8.39 4.35 42.59
C GLY A 43 -9.32 5.28 41.79
N LYS A 44 -9.67 4.97 40.53
CA LYS A 44 -10.54 5.83 39.65
C LYS A 44 -11.86 6.25 40.31
N THR A 45 -12.64 5.29 40.78
CA THR A 45 -13.93 5.52 41.44
C THR A 45 -13.79 6.29 42.78
N THR A 46 -12.70 6.00 43.49
CA THR A 46 -12.37 6.69 44.74
C THR A 46 -12.00 8.14 44.48
N LEU A 47 -11.18 8.42 43.49
CA LEU A 47 -10.81 9.80 43.11
C LEU A 47 -12.04 10.60 42.69
N ALA A 48 -12.96 10.03 41.90
CA ALA A 48 -14.20 10.68 41.50
C ALA A 48 -15.06 11.10 42.72
N ARG A 49 -15.14 10.24 43.74
CA ARG A 49 -15.87 10.56 45.01
C ARG A 49 -15.15 11.61 45.82
N VAL A 50 -13.84 11.59 45.93
CA VAL A 50 -13.06 12.64 46.61
C VAL A 50 -13.25 13.99 45.92
N ILE A 51 -13.25 14.01 44.58
CA ILE A 51 -13.56 15.23 43.82
C ILE A 51 -14.96 15.74 44.13
N ALA A 52 -15.96 14.85 44.16
CA ALA A 52 -17.33 15.22 44.50
C ALA A 52 -17.45 15.85 45.89
N ASN A 53 -16.71 15.33 46.88
CA ASN A 53 -16.72 15.88 48.24
C ASN A 53 -16.07 17.28 48.36
N HIS A 54 -15.19 17.63 47.44
CA HIS A 54 -14.48 18.91 47.44
C HIS A 54 -15.14 19.99 46.59
N THR A 55 -16.12 19.63 45.76
CA THR A 55 -16.83 20.56 44.88
C THR A 55 -18.23 20.88 45.43
N LYS A 56 -18.76 22.04 45.09
CA LYS A 56 -20.13 22.41 45.44
C LYS A 56 -21.17 21.80 44.48
N SER A 57 -20.74 21.01 43.53
CA SER A 57 -21.58 20.40 42.49
C SER A 57 -22.46 19.27 43.05
N ALA A 58 -23.60 19.03 42.43
CA ALA A 58 -24.40 17.84 42.68
C ALA A 58 -23.66 16.64 42.09
N PHE A 59 -23.75 15.45 42.70
CA PHE A 59 -23.03 14.25 42.25
C PHE A 59 -24.02 13.15 41.96
N ILE A 60 -24.04 12.68 40.68
CA ILE A 60 -24.86 11.59 40.21
C ILE A 60 -23.90 10.47 39.73
N THR A 61 -24.19 9.25 40.12
CA THR A 61 -23.37 8.08 39.71
C THR A 61 -24.18 7.17 38.81
N LEU A 62 -23.64 6.80 37.67
CA LEU A 62 -24.17 5.79 36.77
C LEU A 62 -23.12 4.68 36.58
N ASN A 63 -23.60 3.44 36.51
CA ASN A 63 -22.75 2.31 36.14
C ASN A 63 -23.11 1.90 34.72
N ALA A 64 -22.17 2.00 33.80
CA ALA A 64 -22.42 1.76 32.37
C ALA A 64 -22.96 0.34 32.07
N VAL A 65 -22.64 -0.64 32.89
CA VAL A 65 -23.12 -2.03 32.71
C VAL A 65 -24.61 -2.17 33.04
N LEU A 66 -25.13 -1.41 33.99
CA LEU A 66 -26.48 -1.54 34.52
C LEU A 66 -27.46 -0.47 34.00
N THR A 67 -26.97 0.56 33.31
CA THR A 67 -27.72 1.78 33.01
C THR A 67 -28.17 1.82 31.55
N GLY A 68 -29.49 1.99 31.35
CA GLY A 68 -30.08 2.21 30.02
C GLY A 68 -30.19 3.68 29.63
N VAL A 69 -30.63 3.96 28.39
CA VAL A 69 -30.84 5.34 27.88
C VAL A 69 -31.88 6.10 28.74
N SER A 70 -32.85 5.41 29.34
CA SER A 70 -33.85 6.00 30.25
C SER A 70 -33.21 6.60 31.50
N ASP A 71 -32.18 5.96 32.04
CA ASP A 71 -31.52 6.42 33.26
C ASP A 71 -30.59 7.59 32.99
N ILE A 72 -29.96 7.59 31.79
CA ILE A 72 -29.20 8.73 31.31
C ILE A 72 -30.13 9.98 31.20
N ARG A 73 -31.31 9.82 30.63
CA ARG A 73 -32.30 10.90 30.53
C ARG A 73 -32.77 11.41 31.90
N LYS A 74 -32.98 10.52 32.88
CA LYS A 74 -33.30 10.90 34.24
C LYS A 74 -32.18 11.71 34.91
N ALA A 75 -30.92 11.28 34.73
CA ALA A 75 -29.78 12.01 35.26
C ALA A 75 -29.62 13.38 34.61
N ILE A 76 -29.91 13.48 33.32
CA ILE A 76 -29.93 14.77 32.60
C ILE A 76 -31.02 15.68 33.17
N ALA A 77 -32.26 15.18 33.33
CA ALA A 77 -33.36 15.98 33.88
C ALA A 77 -33.06 16.47 35.31
N GLN A 78 -32.44 15.62 36.13
CA GLN A 78 -32.00 16.04 37.48
C GLN A 78 -30.91 17.12 37.43
N ALA A 79 -29.98 17.02 36.46
CA ALA A 79 -28.94 18.04 36.30
C ALA A 79 -29.50 19.38 35.82
N GLU A 80 -30.50 19.37 34.95
CA GLU A 80 -31.24 20.59 34.56
C GLU A 80 -32.00 21.21 35.72
N GLU A 81 -32.68 20.42 36.54
CA GLU A 81 -33.35 20.86 37.73
C GLU A 81 -32.38 21.52 38.72
N GLN A 82 -31.23 20.88 38.97
CA GLN A 82 -30.19 21.43 39.84
C GLN A 82 -29.65 22.75 39.31
N ARG A 83 -29.48 22.88 38.01
CA ARG A 83 -29.02 24.12 37.37
C ARG A 83 -30.08 25.23 37.45
N ASN A 84 -31.33 24.90 37.12
CA ASN A 84 -32.41 25.88 37.01
C ASN A 84 -32.92 26.37 38.39
N MET A 85 -33.03 25.48 39.37
CA MET A 85 -33.56 25.83 40.69
C MET A 85 -32.49 26.29 41.68
N TYR A 86 -31.27 25.74 41.59
CA TYR A 86 -30.24 25.96 42.60
C TYR A 86 -28.95 26.59 42.03
N THR A 87 -28.92 26.88 40.72
CA THR A 87 -27.71 27.40 40.02
C THR A 87 -26.47 26.55 40.28
N ARG A 88 -26.69 25.25 40.49
CA ARG A 88 -25.67 24.29 40.87
C ARG A 88 -25.29 23.42 39.70
N LYS A 89 -23.98 23.26 39.43
CA LYS A 89 -23.47 22.33 38.42
C LYS A 89 -23.64 20.90 38.90
N THR A 90 -23.76 19.97 37.97
CA THR A 90 -23.86 18.54 38.28
C THR A 90 -22.66 17.77 37.71
N ILE A 91 -21.98 17.03 38.55
CA ILE A 91 -20.97 16.07 38.18
C ILE A 91 -21.67 14.74 37.94
N LEU A 92 -21.59 14.24 36.72
CA LEU A 92 -22.05 12.90 36.36
C LEU A 92 -20.84 11.98 36.31
N PHE A 93 -20.75 11.06 37.26
CA PHE A 93 -19.76 10.00 37.28
C PHE A 93 -20.29 8.77 36.56
N VAL A 94 -19.56 8.31 35.54
CA VAL A 94 -19.88 7.11 34.76
C VAL A 94 -18.75 6.11 34.95
N ASP A 95 -19.05 5.02 35.66
CA ASP A 95 -18.11 3.91 35.84
C ASP A 95 -18.19 2.97 34.63
N GLU A 96 -17.03 2.51 34.12
CA GLU A 96 -16.86 1.66 32.93
C GLU A 96 -17.49 2.27 31.66
N VAL A 97 -17.23 3.56 31.40
CA VAL A 97 -17.85 4.35 30.31
C VAL A 97 -17.69 3.70 28.92
N HIS A 98 -16.68 2.89 28.71
CA HIS A 98 -16.44 2.14 27.46
C HIS A 98 -17.53 1.08 27.19
N ARG A 99 -18.27 0.66 28.20
CA ARG A 99 -19.41 -0.28 28.06
C ARG A 99 -20.64 0.35 27.42
N TRP A 100 -20.72 1.66 27.34
CA TRP A 100 -21.81 2.34 26.66
C TRP A 100 -21.65 2.30 25.15
N ASN A 101 -22.73 2.05 24.43
CA ASN A 101 -22.76 2.17 22.98
C ASN A 101 -22.67 3.65 22.54
N LYS A 102 -22.40 3.88 21.25
CA LYS A 102 -22.27 5.25 20.70
C LYS A 102 -23.49 6.13 20.97
N SER A 103 -24.70 5.60 20.82
CA SER A 103 -25.94 6.36 21.06
C SER A 103 -26.10 6.82 22.51
N GLN A 104 -25.65 6.01 23.47
CA GLN A 104 -25.66 6.37 24.90
C GLN A 104 -24.63 7.45 25.19
N GLN A 105 -23.46 7.35 24.59
CA GLN A 105 -22.40 8.35 24.72
C GLN A 105 -22.80 9.69 24.05
N ASP A 106 -23.41 9.62 22.86
CA ASP A 106 -23.90 10.79 22.11
C ASP A 106 -24.99 11.55 22.84
N ALA A 107 -25.84 10.85 23.61
CA ALA A 107 -26.92 11.47 24.39
C ALA A 107 -26.40 12.47 25.43
N LEU A 108 -25.15 12.38 25.88
CA LEU A 108 -24.55 13.29 26.83
C LEU A 108 -23.90 14.54 26.21
N LEU A 109 -23.54 14.46 24.91
CA LEU A 109 -22.76 15.50 24.24
C LEU A 109 -23.33 16.91 24.40
N PRO A 110 -24.63 17.17 24.15
CA PRO A 110 -25.19 18.52 24.27
C PRO A 110 -25.08 19.10 25.69
N TRP A 111 -25.16 18.25 26.70
CA TRP A 111 -25.17 18.62 28.12
C TRP A 111 -23.77 18.82 28.69
N VAL A 112 -22.80 18.14 28.12
CA VAL A 112 -21.38 18.36 28.39
C VAL A 112 -20.90 19.64 27.69
N GLU A 113 -21.35 19.89 26.47
CA GLU A 113 -21.02 21.11 25.72
C GLU A 113 -21.55 22.39 26.35
N ASN A 114 -22.78 22.37 26.78
CA ASN A 114 -23.39 23.54 27.40
C ASN A 114 -23.03 23.72 28.89
N GLY A 115 -22.22 22.81 29.45
CA GLY A 115 -21.73 22.85 30.81
C GLY A 115 -22.76 22.54 31.90
N THR A 116 -23.94 22.01 31.56
CA THR A 116 -24.95 21.54 32.53
C THR A 116 -24.42 20.33 33.28
N ILE A 117 -23.69 19.44 32.60
CA ILE A 117 -23.07 18.27 33.18
C ILE A 117 -21.55 18.37 33.05
N ILE A 118 -20.86 18.14 34.14
CA ILE A 118 -19.43 17.86 34.17
C ILE A 118 -19.26 16.33 34.17
N LEU A 119 -18.77 15.75 33.09
CA LEU A 119 -18.57 14.31 33.00
C LEU A 119 -17.29 13.89 33.73
N ILE A 120 -17.37 12.90 34.60
CA ILE A 120 -16.23 12.13 35.07
C ILE A 120 -16.39 10.70 34.60
N GLY A 121 -15.75 10.34 33.51
CA GLY A 121 -15.73 8.97 33.00
C GLY A 121 -14.61 8.16 33.66
N ALA A 122 -14.89 6.91 34.04
CA ALA A 122 -13.87 5.96 34.46
C ALA A 122 -13.87 4.76 33.50
N THR A 123 -12.69 4.29 33.10
CA THR A 123 -12.53 3.15 32.22
C THR A 123 -11.24 2.38 32.51
N THR A 124 -11.25 1.10 32.27
CA THR A 124 -10.03 0.26 32.25
C THR A 124 -9.35 0.25 30.89
N GLU A 125 -10.11 0.56 29.82
CA GLU A 125 -9.65 0.56 28.43
C GLU A 125 -9.16 1.94 27.99
N ASN A 126 -8.36 1.97 26.92
CA ASN A 126 -7.86 3.22 26.37
C ASN A 126 -9.00 4.07 25.77
N PRO A 127 -9.30 5.25 26.31
CA PRO A 127 -10.46 6.05 25.92
C PRO A 127 -10.38 6.58 24.49
N PHE A 128 -9.21 6.66 23.88
CA PHE A 128 -9.05 7.11 22.49
C PHE A 128 -9.60 6.12 21.47
N PHE A 129 -9.77 4.85 21.87
CA PHE A 129 -10.34 3.81 21.00
C PHE A 129 -11.80 3.50 21.35
N GLU A 130 -12.13 3.49 22.64
CA GLU A 130 -13.40 2.94 23.13
C GLU A 130 -14.44 4.02 23.47
N VAL A 131 -14.03 5.27 23.68
CA VAL A 131 -14.93 6.37 23.98
C VAL A 131 -15.10 7.26 22.74
N ASN A 132 -16.33 7.75 22.52
CA ASN A 132 -16.64 8.65 21.41
C ASN A 132 -15.64 9.82 21.34
N LYS A 133 -15.06 10.03 20.17
CA LYS A 133 -14.08 11.09 19.90
C LYS A 133 -14.59 12.49 20.32
N ALA A 134 -15.89 12.75 20.18
CA ALA A 134 -16.48 14.01 20.56
C ALA A 134 -16.50 14.21 22.09
N LEU A 135 -16.70 13.17 22.89
CA LEU A 135 -16.57 13.23 24.37
C LEU A 135 -15.10 13.36 24.78
N VAL A 136 -14.20 12.62 24.14
CA VAL A 136 -12.75 12.68 24.43
C VAL A 136 -12.22 14.10 24.15
N SER A 137 -12.58 14.71 23.03
CA SER A 137 -12.13 16.07 22.67
C SER A 137 -12.60 17.16 23.64
N ARG A 138 -13.68 16.90 24.38
CA ARG A 138 -14.27 17.82 25.37
C ARG A 138 -13.91 17.49 26.80
N SER A 139 -13.12 16.44 26.99
CA SER A 139 -12.70 15.93 28.29
C SER A 139 -11.18 15.93 28.40
N ARG A 140 -10.67 16.14 29.60
CA ARG A 140 -9.25 15.92 29.88
C ARG A 140 -9.03 14.47 30.27
N VAL A 141 -8.12 13.80 29.60
CA VAL A 141 -7.82 12.41 29.84
C VAL A 141 -6.64 12.29 30.83
N PHE A 142 -6.81 11.50 31.87
CA PHE A 142 -5.77 11.23 32.87
C PHE A 142 -5.55 9.73 33.02
N GLN A 143 -4.32 9.33 32.86
CA GLN A 143 -3.91 7.94 33.04
C GLN A 143 -3.54 7.70 34.51
N LEU A 144 -4.28 6.83 35.19
CA LEU A 144 -3.92 6.32 36.50
C LEU A 144 -3.00 5.12 36.34
N LYS A 145 -1.94 5.13 37.12
CA LYS A 145 -0.96 4.03 37.16
C LYS A 145 -1.33 3.03 38.25
N PRO A 146 -0.84 1.78 38.19
CA PRO A 146 -0.90 0.88 39.35
C PRO A 146 -0.31 1.57 40.57
N LEU A 147 -0.86 1.31 41.76
CA LEU A 147 -0.28 1.80 43.00
C LEU A 147 1.05 1.10 43.27
N THR A 148 2.03 1.85 43.72
CA THR A 148 3.32 1.29 44.10
C THR A 148 3.24 0.54 45.46
N LYS A 149 4.22 -0.30 45.76
CA LYS A 149 4.33 -0.98 47.05
C LYS A 149 4.28 0.00 48.22
N GLU A 150 4.95 1.15 48.07
CA GLU A 150 4.95 2.23 49.05
C GLU A 150 3.58 2.90 49.25
N ASP A 151 2.83 3.09 48.14
CA ASP A 151 1.48 3.63 48.18
C ASP A 151 0.52 2.66 48.89
N LEU A 152 0.64 1.38 48.62
CA LEU A 152 -0.17 0.34 49.25
C LEU A 152 0.13 0.23 50.77
N MET A 153 1.37 0.35 51.19
CA MET A 153 1.76 0.37 52.60
C MET A 153 1.18 1.57 53.35
N LYS A 154 1.09 2.73 52.70
CA LYS A 154 0.47 3.94 53.30
C LYS A 154 -1.06 3.85 53.43
N ALA A 155 -1.69 2.96 52.67
CA ALA A 155 -3.16 2.80 52.69
C ALA A 155 -3.69 2.07 53.94
N ALA A 156 -2.85 1.44 54.74
CA ALA A 156 -3.22 0.73 55.97
C ALA A 156 -3.37 1.73 57.16
N HIS A 157 -4.60 2.14 57.44
CA HIS A 157 -4.89 3.17 58.47
C HIS A 157 -5.10 2.69 59.91
N TRP A 158 -4.87 1.37 60.19
CA TRP A 158 -5.11 0.76 61.52
C TRP A 158 -3.80 0.67 62.29
N LYS A 159 -3.84 0.67 63.61
CA LYS A 159 -2.72 0.24 64.42
C LYS A 159 -2.61 -1.31 64.35
N ILE A 160 -2.05 -1.78 63.28
CA ILE A 160 -1.85 -3.18 63.02
C ILE A 160 -0.34 -3.40 63.18
N GLU A 161 0.07 -4.34 63.99
CA GLU A 161 1.43 -4.83 64.06
C GLU A 161 1.52 -6.10 63.22
N PHE A 162 2.46 -6.11 62.28
CA PHE A 162 2.71 -7.25 61.41
C PHE A 162 3.94 -7.98 61.85
N GLU A 163 3.90 -9.28 61.74
CA GLU A 163 5.12 -10.09 61.77
C GLU A 163 6.03 -9.71 60.60
N ASP A 164 7.35 -9.79 60.78
CA ASP A 164 8.33 -9.46 59.73
C ASP A 164 8.05 -10.23 58.45
N GLY A 165 7.84 -9.49 57.35
CA GLY A 165 7.49 -10.03 56.02
C GLY A 165 6.01 -10.29 55.77
N ALA A 166 5.10 -10.19 56.76
CA ALA A 166 3.65 -10.40 56.56
C ALA A 166 3.00 -9.30 55.70
N LEU A 167 3.33 -8.03 55.96
CA LEU A 167 2.83 -6.90 55.20
C LEU A 167 3.41 -6.90 53.78
N GLU A 168 4.69 -7.16 53.64
CA GLU A 168 5.37 -7.30 52.35
C GLU A 168 4.71 -8.38 51.52
N HIS A 169 4.36 -9.50 52.10
CA HIS A 169 3.69 -10.60 51.42
C HIS A 169 2.30 -10.23 50.92
N LEU A 170 1.47 -9.54 51.77
CA LEU A 170 0.17 -9.00 51.34
C LEU A 170 0.29 -8.02 50.20
N VAL A 171 1.25 -7.11 50.23
CA VAL A 171 1.49 -6.08 49.21
C VAL A 171 1.99 -6.69 47.91
N GLU A 172 2.92 -7.64 47.96
CA GLU A 172 3.46 -8.35 46.80
C GLU A 172 2.35 -9.14 46.08
N THR A 173 1.51 -9.81 46.85
CA THR A 173 0.40 -10.61 46.28
C THR A 173 -0.72 -9.76 45.72
N ALA A 174 -0.95 -8.56 46.28
CA ALA A 174 -1.93 -7.61 45.77
C ALA A 174 -1.54 -6.99 44.42
N ASN A 175 -0.28 -7.02 44.04
CA ASN A 175 0.26 -6.60 42.75
C ASN A 175 -0.30 -5.27 42.24
N GLY A 176 -0.29 -4.24 43.08
CA GLY A 176 -0.78 -2.90 42.71
C GLY A 176 -2.29 -2.71 42.80
N ASP A 177 -3.08 -3.75 43.08
CA ASP A 177 -4.53 -3.64 43.30
C ASP A 177 -4.85 -3.38 44.79
N ALA A 178 -5.11 -2.10 45.11
CA ALA A 178 -5.50 -1.71 46.48
C ALA A 178 -6.79 -2.39 46.98
N ARG A 179 -7.69 -2.81 46.10
CA ARG A 179 -8.94 -3.48 46.49
C ARG A 179 -8.60 -4.89 47.02
N SER A 180 -7.76 -5.62 46.31
CA SER A 180 -7.32 -6.95 46.71
C SER A 180 -6.54 -6.89 48.02
N LEU A 181 -5.63 -5.93 48.19
CA LEU A 181 -4.91 -5.69 49.44
C LEU A 181 -5.83 -5.41 50.61
N LEU A 182 -6.76 -4.48 50.46
CA LEU A 182 -7.65 -4.08 51.54
C LEU A 182 -8.62 -5.21 51.92
N ASN A 183 -9.08 -6.00 50.97
CA ASN A 183 -9.92 -7.16 51.24
C ASN A 183 -9.14 -8.26 52.00
N ALA A 184 -7.92 -8.55 51.57
CA ALA A 184 -7.06 -9.51 52.24
C ALA A 184 -6.70 -9.06 53.68
N LEU A 185 -6.40 -7.77 53.81
CA LEU A 185 -6.11 -7.17 55.15
C LEU A 185 -7.34 -7.18 56.04
N GLU A 186 -8.55 -6.85 55.51
CA GLU A 186 -9.80 -6.93 56.28
C GLU A 186 -10.06 -8.36 56.75
N LEU A 187 -9.87 -9.35 55.85
CA LEU A 187 -10.03 -10.74 56.18
C LEU A 187 -8.99 -11.20 57.27
N ALA A 188 -7.73 -10.80 57.11
CA ALA A 188 -6.69 -11.11 58.09
C ALA A 188 -7.00 -10.52 59.49
N VAL A 189 -7.52 -9.27 59.51
CA VAL A 189 -7.95 -8.62 60.76
C VAL A 189 -9.17 -9.31 61.40
N GLU A 190 -10.13 -9.77 60.56
CA GLU A 190 -11.35 -10.43 61.05
C GLU A 190 -11.09 -11.88 61.51
N THR A 191 -10.05 -12.55 60.99
CA THR A 191 -9.77 -13.96 61.24
C THR A 191 -8.64 -14.19 62.26
N THR A 192 -8.05 -13.16 62.86
CA THR A 192 -6.91 -13.24 63.77
C THR A 192 -7.24 -13.15 65.29
N PRO A 193 -8.28 -13.68 65.85
CA PRO A 193 -8.37 -13.90 67.30
C PRO A 193 -7.78 -15.26 67.66
N GLU A 194 -7.06 -15.25 68.76
CA GLU A 194 -6.18 -16.35 69.16
C GLU A 194 -6.82 -17.70 69.39
N VAL A 195 -8.12 -17.82 69.64
CA VAL A 195 -8.83 -19.10 69.78
C VAL A 195 -10.35 -18.89 69.59
N TRP A 196 -10.93 -19.50 68.62
CA TRP A 196 -12.36 -19.59 68.51
C TRP A 196 -12.81 -20.98 68.01
N ALA A 197 -13.92 -21.42 68.55
CA ALA A 197 -14.53 -22.66 68.10
C ALA A 197 -15.23 -22.46 66.74
N PRO A 198 -15.30 -23.48 65.86
CA PRO A 198 -15.83 -23.32 64.50
C PRO A 198 -17.27 -22.80 64.41
N ASP A 199 -18.01 -22.85 65.49
CA ASP A 199 -19.43 -22.43 65.55
C ASP A 199 -19.65 -21.04 66.18
N GLU A 200 -18.61 -20.36 66.63
CA GLU A 200 -18.69 -19.00 67.22
C GLU A 200 -18.21 -17.93 66.25
N LYS A 201 -19.02 -16.84 66.10
CA LYS A 201 -18.56 -15.67 65.35
C LYS A 201 -17.40 -15.02 66.06
N PRO A 202 -16.28 -14.74 65.39
CA PRO A 202 -15.10 -14.10 66.01
C PRO A 202 -15.51 -12.78 66.66
N PRO A 203 -15.06 -12.50 67.89
CA PRO A 203 -15.35 -11.26 68.59
C PRO A 203 -14.70 -10.10 67.85
N ARG A 204 -15.43 -9.03 67.59
CA ARG A 204 -14.80 -7.80 67.03
C ARG A 204 -13.79 -7.24 68.01
N PRO A 205 -12.56 -6.95 67.54
CA PRO A 205 -11.56 -6.35 68.41
C PRO A 205 -12.08 -5.05 69.02
N SER A 206 -11.80 -4.78 70.27
CA SER A 206 -12.20 -3.56 70.97
C SER A 206 -11.53 -2.34 70.32
N TRP A 207 -12.26 -1.23 70.24
CA TRP A 207 -11.75 0.04 69.72
C TRP A 207 -10.43 0.42 70.43
N GLY A 208 -9.33 0.60 69.66
CA GLY A 208 -8.01 1.03 70.14
C GLY A 208 -7.06 -0.11 70.47
N SER A 209 -7.44 -1.41 70.28
CA SER A 209 -6.51 -2.53 70.41
C SER A 209 -5.57 -2.62 69.22
N THR A 210 -4.31 -2.98 69.46
CA THR A 210 -3.35 -3.32 68.43
C THR A 210 -3.65 -4.74 67.97
N ILE A 211 -3.83 -4.96 66.65
CA ILE A 211 -4.09 -6.25 66.05
C ILE A 211 -2.74 -6.75 65.53
N TYR A 212 -2.32 -7.95 65.92
CA TYR A 212 -1.10 -8.60 65.44
C TYR A 212 -1.48 -9.57 64.31
N ILE A 213 -0.92 -9.38 63.13
CA ILE A 213 -1.11 -10.26 61.99
C ILE A 213 0.15 -11.06 61.74
N SER A 214 0.07 -12.39 61.97
CA SER A 214 1.14 -13.29 61.66
C SER A 214 1.28 -13.49 60.12
N ARG A 215 2.43 -13.99 59.70
CA ARG A 215 2.68 -14.34 58.31
C ARG A 215 1.71 -15.42 57.82
N GLU A 216 1.40 -16.42 58.65
CA GLU A 216 0.41 -17.46 58.35
C GLU A 216 -0.99 -16.88 58.14
N ALA A 217 -1.46 -15.97 59.00
CA ALA A 217 -2.74 -15.31 58.84
C ALA A 217 -2.78 -14.44 57.58
N ALA A 218 -1.67 -13.81 57.20
CA ALA A 218 -1.55 -13.06 55.97
C ALA A 218 -1.59 -13.99 54.73
N GLU A 219 -0.94 -15.14 54.77
CA GLU A 219 -0.95 -16.16 53.73
C GLU A 219 -2.34 -16.79 53.55
N GLU A 220 -3.05 -17.09 54.64
CA GLU A 220 -4.40 -17.67 54.61
C GLU A 220 -5.46 -16.69 54.17
N SER A 221 -5.31 -15.41 54.48
CA SER A 221 -6.26 -14.36 54.06
C SER A 221 -6.22 -14.06 52.57
N ILE A 222 -5.16 -14.48 51.92
CA ILE A 222 -5.03 -14.45 50.47
C ILE A 222 -5.64 -15.72 49.93
N GLN A 223 -6.85 -15.66 49.35
CA GLN A 223 -7.44 -16.78 48.60
C GLN A 223 -6.44 -17.25 47.54
N LYS A 224 -5.84 -18.43 47.73
CA LYS A 224 -4.83 -19.00 46.86
C LYS A 224 -5.17 -18.89 45.39
N LYS A 225 -4.57 -17.98 44.67
CA LYS A 225 -4.16 -18.23 43.31
C LYS A 225 -2.74 -18.78 43.36
N VAL A 226 -2.67 -20.10 43.40
CA VAL A 226 -1.40 -20.80 43.30
C VAL A 226 -0.81 -20.55 41.92
N VAL A 227 0.39 -20.16 41.90
CA VAL A 227 1.48 -20.13 40.92
C VAL A 227 1.96 -18.71 40.60
N LEU A 228 3.20 -18.51 40.85
CA LEU A 228 4.10 -17.43 40.43
C LEU A 228 3.85 -16.96 38.97
N TYR A 229 2.79 -16.24 38.79
CA TYR A 229 2.44 -15.56 37.56
C TYR A 229 1.94 -14.18 37.94
N ASP A 230 2.86 -13.25 37.89
CA ASP A 230 2.55 -11.85 38.10
C ASP A 230 1.78 -11.35 36.90
N ARG A 231 0.47 -11.15 37.01
CA ARG A 231 -0.44 -10.78 35.94
C ARG A 231 -0.13 -9.40 35.33
N ASP A 232 0.59 -8.55 36.04
CA ASP A 232 0.94 -7.19 35.66
C ASP A 232 2.45 -6.91 35.77
N GLY A 233 3.29 -7.92 36.04
CA GLY A 233 4.73 -7.78 36.16
C GLY A 233 5.51 -8.15 34.89
N ASP A 234 6.80 -7.81 34.85
CA ASP A 234 7.73 -8.07 33.75
C ASP A 234 7.70 -9.54 33.28
N TYR A 235 7.45 -10.48 34.20
CA TYR A 235 7.44 -11.92 33.94
C TYR A 235 6.21 -12.36 33.07
N HIS A 236 5.05 -11.69 33.19
CA HIS A 236 3.90 -11.91 32.34
C HIS A 236 4.24 -11.55 30.89
N TYR A 237 4.85 -10.37 30.69
CA TYR A 237 5.27 -9.92 29.37
C TYR A 237 6.37 -10.81 28.78
N ASP A 238 7.23 -11.37 29.59
CA ASP A 238 8.28 -12.28 29.15
C ASP A 238 7.70 -13.61 28.62
N ILE A 239 6.72 -14.20 29.31
CA ILE A 239 6.11 -15.46 28.89
C ILE A 239 5.30 -15.29 27.61
N ILE A 240 4.46 -14.23 27.51
CA ILE A 240 3.70 -13.97 26.29
C ILE A 240 4.66 -13.63 25.13
N SER A 241 5.74 -12.91 25.39
CA SER A 241 6.77 -12.62 24.40
C SER A 241 7.47 -13.90 23.92
N ALA A 242 7.79 -14.81 24.83
CA ALA A 242 8.37 -16.12 24.50
C ALA A 242 7.38 -16.96 23.67
N PHE A 243 6.11 -16.97 24.03
CA PHE A 243 5.05 -17.64 23.27
C PHE A 243 4.95 -17.12 21.84
N ILE A 244 4.80 -15.80 21.66
CA ILE A 244 4.70 -15.19 20.32
C ILE A 244 5.97 -15.43 19.49
N LYS A 245 7.16 -15.32 20.12
CA LYS A 245 8.43 -15.61 19.44
C LYS A 245 8.54 -17.09 19.01
N SER A 246 7.96 -18.01 19.78
CA SER A 246 7.90 -19.44 19.42
C SER A 246 6.96 -19.67 18.23
N LEU A 247 5.79 -19.00 18.19
CA LEU A 247 4.90 -19.03 17.03
C LEU A 247 5.60 -18.49 15.78
N ARG A 248 6.26 -17.35 15.91
CA ARG A 248 7.04 -16.70 14.83
C ARG A 248 8.19 -17.57 14.36
N GLY A 249 8.92 -18.18 15.30
CA GLY A 249 10.06 -19.04 15.04
C GLY A 249 9.72 -20.43 14.50
N ARG A 250 8.43 -20.77 14.39
CA ARG A 250 7.94 -22.08 13.93
C ARG A 250 8.42 -23.24 14.82
N ASP A 251 8.41 -23.01 16.14
CA ASP A 251 8.71 -24.04 17.12
C ASP A 251 7.40 -24.45 17.85
N PRO A 252 6.74 -25.54 17.42
CA PRO A 252 5.48 -25.97 18.01
C PRO A 252 5.65 -26.49 19.45
N ASP A 253 6.80 -27.06 19.80
CA ASP A 253 7.05 -27.60 21.14
C ASP A 253 7.20 -26.46 22.15
N ALA A 254 7.99 -25.44 21.81
CA ALA A 254 8.12 -24.24 22.64
C ALA A 254 6.79 -23.47 22.74
N ALA A 255 6.04 -23.35 21.64
CA ALA A 255 4.71 -22.71 21.64
C ALA A 255 3.75 -23.45 22.61
N CYS A 256 3.67 -24.77 22.52
CA CYS A 256 2.86 -25.58 23.45
C CYS A 256 3.32 -25.42 24.91
N TYR A 257 4.61 -25.40 25.17
CA TYR A 257 5.16 -25.24 26.52
C TYR A 257 4.76 -23.89 27.13
N TRP A 258 4.99 -22.79 26.41
CA TRP A 258 4.66 -21.46 26.92
C TRP A 258 3.16 -21.25 27.03
N LEU A 259 2.34 -21.79 26.11
CA LEU A 259 0.89 -21.82 26.23
C LEU A 259 0.44 -22.57 27.50
N ALA A 260 1.00 -23.75 27.76
CA ALA A 260 0.66 -24.55 28.94
C ALA A 260 1.02 -23.80 30.24
N ARG A 261 2.14 -23.07 30.26
CA ARG A 261 2.51 -22.21 31.39
C ARG A 261 1.50 -21.10 31.63
N MET A 262 1.03 -20.40 30.57
CA MET A 262 0.00 -19.36 30.67
C MET A 262 -1.33 -19.93 31.17
N VAL A 263 -1.78 -21.04 30.60
CA VAL A 263 -3.03 -21.70 31.02
C VAL A 263 -2.96 -22.18 32.48
N LYS A 264 -1.84 -22.78 32.89
CA LYS A 264 -1.62 -23.22 34.29
C LYS A 264 -1.62 -22.05 35.24
N ALA A 265 -1.08 -20.91 34.81
CA ALA A 265 -1.04 -19.69 35.59
C ALA A 265 -2.41 -18.97 35.68
N GLY A 266 -3.41 -19.44 34.95
CA GLY A 266 -4.75 -18.86 34.92
C GLY A 266 -4.85 -17.58 34.09
N GLU A 267 -4.01 -17.46 33.06
CA GLU A 267 -4.12 -16.36 32.10
C GLU A 267 -5.46 -16.36 31.39
N ASP A 268 -5.93 -15.16 31.06
CA ASP A 268 -7.19 -14.99 30.32
C ASP A 268 -7.09 -15.61 28.92
N PRO A 269 -7.89 -16.62 28.59
CA PRO A 269 -7.87 -17.24 27.27
C PRO A 269 -8.14 -16.24 26.13
N HIS A 270 -8.99 -15.23 26.38
CA HIS A 270 -9.25 -14.18 25.38
C HIS A 270 -8.02 -13.32 25.13
N PHE A 271 -7.21 -13.06 26.16
CA PHE A 271 -5.92 -12.39 25.97
C PHE A 271 -4.99 -13.23 25.10
N ILE A 272 -4.91 -14.55 25.35
CA ILE A 272 -4.07 -15.45 24.54
C ILE A 272 -4.57 -15.47 23.08
N PHE A 273 -5.89 -15.59 22.84
CA PHE A 273 -6.44 -15.53 21.48
C PHE A 273 -6.22 -14.19 20.80
N ARG A 274 -6.37 -13.05 21.50
CA ARG A 274 -6.03 -11.73 20.94
C ARG A 274 -4.58 -11.66 20.46
N ARG A 275 -3.66 -12.22 21.22
CA ARG A 275 -2.23 -12.27 20.82
C ARG A 275 -1.98 -13.19 19.64
N MET A 276 -2.68 -14.32 19.56
CA MET A 276 -2.63 -15.24 18.41
C MET A 276 -3.24 -14.62 17.15
N LEU A 277 -4.33 -13.85 17.25
CA LEU A 277 -4.93 -13.10 16.12
C LEU A 277 -3.95 -12.06 15.55
N ILE A 278 -3.25 -11.34 16.43
CA ILE A 278 -2.20 -10.41 15.99
C ILE A 278 -1.08 -11.16 15.26
N SER A 279 -0.58 -12.27 15.83
CA SER A 279 0.47 -13.10 15.20
C SER A 279 0.02 -13.73 13.88
N ALA A 280 -1.27 -14.09 13.75
CA ALA A 280 -1.84 -14.58 12.51
C ALA A 280 -1.73 -13.54 11.37
N CYS A 281 -1.89 -12.25 11.67
CA CYS A 281 -1.79 -11.17 10.70
C CYS A 281 -0.37 -10.62 10.54
N GLU A 282 0.39 -10.51 11.64
CA GLU A 282 1.74 -9.92 11.67
C GLU A 282 2.80 -10.89 11.16
N ASP A 283 2.78 -12.16 11.64
CA ASP A 283 3.85 -13.13 11.41
C ASP A 283 3.51 -14.15 10.32
N THR A 284 2.25 -14.56 10.21
CA THR A 284 1.78 -15.49 9.18
C THR A 284 1.30 -14.72 7.94
N GLY A 285 0.50 -13.67 8.15
CA GLY A 285 0.08 -12.74 7.12
C GLY A 285 -0.52 -13.45 5.90
N LEU A 286 -0.20 -12.95 4.72
CA LEU A 286 -0.68 -13.52 3.45
C LEU A 286 0.08 -14.79 3.02
N ALA A 287 1.11 -15.23 3.74
CA ALA A 287 1.68 -16.55 3.46
C ALA A 287 0.64 -17.67 3.68
N ASP A 288 -0.26 -17.46 4.65
CA ASP A 288 -1.45 -18.28 4.85
C ASP A 288 -2.67 -17.41 5.22
N PRO A 289 -3.49 -17.01 4.23
CA PRO A 289 -4.65 -16.15 4.45
C PRO A 289 -5.72 -16.76 5.37
N HIS A 290 -5.70 -18.08 5.60
CA HIS A 290 -6.66 -18.77 6.46
C HIS A 290 -6.29 -18.70 7.95
N ALA A 291 -5.07 -18.32 8.28
CA ALA A 291 -4.57 -18.33 9.66
C ALA A 291 -5.46 -17.53 10.63
N ILE A 292 -5.90 -16.35 10.24
CA ILE A 292 -6.80 -15.52 11.05
C ILE A 292 -8.15 -16.21 11.29
N SER A 293 -8.71 -16.84 10.26
CA SER A 293 -10.02 -17.54 10.36
C SER A 293 -9.94 -18.77 11.25
N VAL A 294 -8.83 -19.50 11.23
CA VAL A 294 -8.60 -20.65 12.12
C VAL A 294 -8.55 -20.20 13.57
N VAL A 295 -7.77 -19.16 13.87
CA VAL A 295 -7.65 -18.64 15.23
C VAL A 295 -8.98 -18.10 15.75
N GLU A 296 -9.71 -17.33 14.94
CA GLU A 296 -11.02 -16.79 15.29
C GLU A 296 -12.05 -17.90 15.52
N SER A 297 -12.06 -18.94 14.68
CA SER A 297 -12.94 -20.11 14.86
C SER A 297 -12.62 -20.86 16.14
N CYS A 298 -11.34 -20.99 16.52
CA CYS A 298 -10.92 -21.59 17.78
C CYS A 298 -11.36 -20.73 18.97
N ALA A 299 -11.25 -19.41 18.89
CA ALA A 299 -11.71 -18.48 19.93
C ALA A 299 -13.21 -18.58 20.13
N ALA A 300 -14.00 -18.54 19.05
CA ALA A 300 -15.46 -18.69 19.09
C ALA A 300 -15.90 -20.07 19.60
N ALA A 301 -15.16 -21.14 19.31
CA ALA A 301 -15.42 -22.47 19.85
C ALA A 301 -15.10 -22.53 21.35
N PHE A 302 -14.03 -21.87 21.79
CA PHE A 302 -13.69 -21.76 23.20
C PHE A 302 -14.80 -21.08 24.00
N ASP A 303 -15.42 -20.03 23.48
CA ASP A 303 -16.52 -19.30 24.14
C ASP A 303 -17.75 -20.18 24.36
N ARG A 304 -17.97 -21.16 23.50
CA ARG A 304 -19.12 -22.09 23.61
C ARG A 304 -18.87 -23.23 24.60
N VAL A 305 -17.62 -23.66 24.73
CA VAL A 305 -17.24 -24.86 25.49
C VAL A 305 -16.64 -24.52 26.85
N GLY A 306 -15.74 -23.54 26.88
CA GLY A 306 -15.03 -23.17 28.11
C GLY A 306 -14.01 -24.20 28.59
N PHE A 307 -13.44 -23.94 29.79
CA PHE A 307 -12.54 -24.89 30.45
C PHE A 307 -13.33 -26.04 31.10
N PRO A 308 -12.74 -27.26 31.16
CA PRO A 308 -11.37 -27.64 30.81
C PRO A 308 -11.16 -27.98 29.34
N GLU A 309 -12.21 -28.34 28.58
CA GLU A 309 -12.13 -28.85 27.20
C GLU A 309 -11.65 -27.76 26.20
N GLY A 310 -11.90 -26.50 26.48
CA GLY A 310 -11.45 -25.36 25.66
C GLY A 310 -9.95 -25.29 25.43
N ARG A 311 -9.15 -26.04 26.22
CA ARG A 311 -7.67 -26.18 26.01
C ARG A 311 -7.32 -26.75 24.63
N TYR A 312 -8.18 -27.59 24.06
CA TYR A 312 -7.97 -28.14 22.73
C TYR A 312 -8.00 -27.06 21.65
N PHE A 313 -8.87 -26.05 21.78
CA PHE A 313 -8.93 -24.95 20.82
C PHE A 313 -7.72 -24.02 20.93
N LEU A 314 -7.25 -23.74 22.14
CA LEU A 314 -6.01 -23.01 22.37
C LEU A 314 -4.80 -23.73 21.75
N ALA A 315 -4.68 -25.05 22.02
CA ALA A 315 -3.61 -25.87 21.46
C ALA A 315 -3.69 -25.95 19.93
N HIS A 316 -4.88 -26.11 19.36
CA HIS A 316 -5.08 -26.17 17.91
C HIS A 316 -4.61 -24.88 17.23
N ALA A 317 -5.04 -23.72 17.72
CA ALA A 317 -4.64 -22.42 17.19
C ALA A 317 -3.11 -22.19 17.29
N ALA A 318 -2.51 -22.55 18.43
CA ALA A 318 -1.07 -22.42 18.64
C ALA A 318 -0.25 -23.33 17.73
N LEU A 319 -0.65 -24.60 17.59
CA LEU A 319 -0.01 -25.56 16.68
C LEU A 319 -0.14 -25.13 15.23
N TYR A 320 -1.33 -24.69 14.84
CA TYR A 320 -1.54 -24.17 13.49
C TYR A 320 -0.60 -23.00 13.19
N LEU A 321 -0.60 -21.97 14.04
CA LEU A 321 0.26 -20.82 13.85
C LEU A 321 1.76 -21.17 13.88
N SER A 322 2.20 -22.06 14.77
CA SER A 322 3.62 -22.44 14.84
C SER A 322 4.09 -23.28 13.65
N THR A 323 3.19 -23.91 12.89
CA THR A 323 3.52 -24.72 11.71
C THR A 323 3.26 -24.02 10.39
N ALA A 324 2.39 -22.99 10.36
CA ALA A 324 2.06 -22.22 9.17
C ALA A 324 3.28 -21.51 8.56
N PRO A 325 3.32 -21.31 7.22
CA PRO A 325 4.33 -20.47 6.58
C PRO A 325 4.27 -19.04 7.12
N LYS A 326 5.39 -18.31 7.06
CA LYS A 326 5.53 -16.97 7.66
C LYS A 326 5.75 -15.89 6.62
N SER A 327 5.06 -14.76 6.82
CA SER A 327 5.29 -13.53 6.10
C SER A 327 4.91 -12.32 6.95
N ASN A 328 5.75 -11.32 6.95
CA ASN A 328 5.48 -10.03 7.58
C ASN A 328 5.06 -8.95 6.55
N SER A 329 4.53 -9.36 5.44
CA SER A 329 4.12 -8.45 4.34
C SER A 329 3.05 -7.43 4.74
N SER A 330 2.32 -7.68 5.81
CA SER A 330 1.41 -6.72 6.44
C SER A 330 2.11 -5.43 6.92
N MET A 331 3.43 -5.46 7.12
CA MET A 331 4.24 -4.28 7.42
C MET A 331 4.19 -3.23 6.30
N ALA A 332 3.82 -3.63 5.08
CA ALA A 332 3.59 -2.73 3.94
C ALA A 332 2.68 -1.53 4.28
N PHE A 333 1.68 -1.74 5.14
CA PHE A 333 0.83 -0.65 5.62
C PHE A 333 1.59 0.37 6.47
N PHE A 334 2.49 -0.08 7.33
CA PHE A 334 3.27 0.80 8.20
C PHE A 334 4.32 1.58 7.40
N ASP A 335 4.90 0.96 6.37
CA ASP A 335 5.79 1.64 5.43
C ASP A 335 5.04 2.72 4.63
N ALA A 336 3.82 2.42 4.19
CA ALA A 336 2.95 3.40 3.55
C ALA A 336 2.56 4.53 4.52
N LEU A 337 2.24 4.22 5.78
CA LEU A 337 1.93 5.21 6.80
C LEU A 337 3.11 6.16 7.05
N ALA A 338 4.32 5.62 7.14
CA ALA A 338 5.53 6.42 7.28
C ALA A 338 5.81 7.32 6.06
N SER A 339 5.38 6.93 4.85
CA SER A 339 5.41 7.80 3.67
C SER A 339 4.39 8.93 3.77
N VAL A 340 3.14 8.62 4.15
CA VAL A 340 2.07 9.62 4.32
C VAL A 340 2.44 10.69 5.37
N GLU A 341 3.16 10.33 6.42
CA GLU A 341 3.63 11.27 7.44
C GLU A 341 4.68 12.27 6.92
N LYS A 342 5.37 11.92 5.82
CA LYS A 342 6.44 12.74 5.24
C LYS A 342 6.01 13.55 4.01
N GLU A 343 4.94 13.15 3.36
CA GLU A 343 4.52 13.66 2.06
C GLU A 343 3.07 14.09 2.09
N ASP A 344 2.80 15.33 1.65
CA ASP A 344 1.44 15.85 1.42
C ASP A 344 1.13 15.75 -0.08
N ALA A 345 0.91 14.53 -0.54
CA ALA A 345 0.70 14.22 -1.95
C ALA A 345 -0.80 14.22 -2.30
N ASP A 346 -1.18 14.95 -3.35
CA ASP A 346 -2.57 15.06 -3.79
C ASP A 346 -3.04 13.79 -4.55
N VAL A 347 -4.34 13.55 -4.54
CA VAL A 347 -4.95 12.43 -5.27
C VAL A 347 -4.93 12.74 -6.77
N PRO A 348 -4.43 11.83 -7.64
CA PRO A 348 -4.50 11.98 -9.09
C PRO A 348 -5.93 12.28 -9.58
N ASN A 349 -6.09 13.19 -10.52
CA ASN A 349 -7.42 13.67 -10.94
C ASN A 349 -8.35 12.56 -11.44
N HIS A 350 -7.83 11.57 -12.18
CA HIS A 350 -8.61 10.45 -12.69
C HIS A 350 -9.13 9.51 -11.57
N LEU A 351 -8.54 9.54 -10.38
CA LEU A 351 -8.99 8.77 -9.21
C LEU A 351 -9.96 9.55 -8.32
N LYS A 352 -10.12 10.86 -8.53
CA LYS A 352 -11.07 11.68 -7.76
C LYS A 352 -12.51 11.33 -8.13
N ASP A 353 -13.43 11.53 -7.19
CA ASP A 353 -14.85 11.22 -7.38
C ASP A 353 -15.50 12.22 -8.34
N ALA A 354 -15.83 11.75 -9.56
CA ALA A 354 -16.48 12.56 -10.58
C ALA A 354 -17.85 13.13 -10.15
N SER A 355 -18.53 12.50 -9.19
CA SER A 355 -19.84 12.99 -8.69
C SER A 355 -19.72 14.26 -7.85
N ARG A 356 -18.52 14.62 -7.41
CA ARG A 356 -18.22 15.81 -6.59
C ARG A 356 -17.57 16.94 -7.38
N ASP A 357 -17.42 16.80 -8.68
CA ASP A 357 -16.84 17.82 -9.56
C ASP A 357 -17.88 18.89 -9.96
N ALA A 358 -18.35 19.67 -8.97
CA ALA A 358 -19.30 20.75 -9.21
C ALA A 358 -18.68 21.94 -9.96
N GLU A 359 -17.36 22.04 -9.98
CA GLU A 359 -16.61 23.17 -10.56
C GLU A 359 -15.96 22.82 -11.91
N GLY A 360 -16.05 21.56 -12.38
CA GLY A 360 -15.56 21.14 -13.70
C GLY A 360 -14.04 20.97 -13.80
N PHE A 361 -13.36 20.60 -12.71
CA PHE A 361 -11.91 20.34 -12.68
C PHE A 361 -11.49 19.03 -13.35
N GLY A 362 -12.42 18.27 -13.92
CA GLY A 362 -12.14 17.01 -14.61
C GLY A 362 -11.90 15.82 -13.65
N HIS A 363 -12.52 15.82 -12.48
CA HIS A 363 -12.43 14.71 -11.54
C HIS A 363 -12.96 13.41 -12.17
N GLY A 364 -12.19 12.33 -12.07
CA GLY A 364 -12.52 11.03 -12.63
C GLY A 364 -12.33 10.93 -14.15
N THR A 365 -11.93 12.00 -14.83
CA THR A 365 -11.69 11.97 -16.27
C THR A 365 -10.46 11.12 -16.57
N GLY A 366 -10.60 10.18 -17.52
CA GLY A 366 -9.52 9.27 -17.89
C GLY A 366 -9.38 8.02 -17.01
N TYR A 367 -10.21 7.85 -15.97
CA TYR A 367 -10.20 6.62 -15.19
C TYR A 367 -10.59 5.41 -16.03
N MET A 368 -9.69 4.43 -16.08
CA MET A 368 -9.93 3.16 -16.75
C MET A 368 -10.46 2.14 -15.74
N TYR A 369 -11.73 1.73 -15.92
CA TYR A 369 -12.39 0.82 -14.98
C TYR A 369 -11.88 -0.62 -15.17
N PRO A 370 -11.14 -1.24 -14.21
CA PRO A 370 -10.46 -2.51 -14.42
C PRO A 370 -11.37 -3.67 -14.84
N HIS A 371 -12.62 -3.71 -14.35
CA HIS A 371 -13.57 -4.75 -14.74
C HIS A 371 -14.07 -4.64 -16.19
N ALA A 372 -13.74 -3.54 -16.86
CA ALA A 372 -13.99 -3.34 -18.29
C ALA A 372 -12.89 -3.95 -19.17
N TYR A 373 -11.81 -4.44 -18.56
CA TYR A 373 -10.64 -4.97 -19.24
C TYR A 373 -10.49 -6.47 -19.00
N ARG A 374 -9.75 -7.14 -19.90
CA ARG A 374 -9.43 -8.55 -19.78
C ARG A 374 -8.69 -8.79 -18.45
N ASP A 375 -8.97 -9.93 -17.83
CA ASP A 375 -8.44 -10.33 -16.52
C ASP A 375 -8.75 -9.35 -15.38
N HIS A 376 -9.73 -8.44 -15.60
CA HIS A 376 -10.12 -7.41 -14.64
C HIS A 376 -8.94 -6.53 -14.20
N TRP A 377 -7.98 -6.31 -15.10
CA TRP A 377 -6.79 -5.53 -14.84
C TRP A 377 -6.47 -4.56 -15.97
N VAL A 378 -5.96 -3.39 -15.64
CA VAL A 378 -5.49 -2.37 -16.57
C VAL A 378 -4.31 -1.63 -15.96
N ALA A 379 -3.30 -1.34 -16.78
CA ALA A 379 -2.15 -0.57 -16.37
C ALA A 379 -2.51 0.92 -16.34
N GLN A 380 -2.71 1.48 -15.14
CA GLN A 380 -2.92 2.91 -14.93
C GLN A 380 -2.29 3.35 -13.61
N GLN A 381 -2.13 4.65 -13.41
CA GLN A 381 -1.56 5.19 -12.19
C GLN A 381 -2.57 5.13 -11.04
N TYR A 382 -2.14 4.59 -9.89
CA TYR A 382 -2.94 4.57 -8.66
C TYR A 382 -2.26 5.33 -7.51
N LEU A 383 -0.95 5.51 -7.55
CA LEU A 383 -0.21 6.31 -6.58
C LEU A 383 -0.11 7.77 -7.02
N PRO A 384 0.03 8.72 -6.10
CA PRO A 384 0.40 10.09 -6.42
C PRO A 384 1.68 10.19 -7.27
N ASP A 385 1.83 11.27 -8.03
CA ASP A 385 2.97 11.45 -8.95
C ASP A 385 4.34 11.31 -8.28
N ALA A 386 4.48 11.81 -7.07
CA ALA A 386 5.72 11.72 -6.29
C ALA A 386 6.06 10.29 -5.83
N LEU A 387 5.08 9.37 -5.86
CA LEU A 387 5.22 8.00 -5.39
C LEU A 387 5.17 6.97 -6.52
N VAL A 388 5.13 7.39 -7.77
CA VAL A 388 5.17 6.47 -8.93
C VAL A 388 6.45 5.65 -8.88
N GLY A 389 6.32 4.32 -8.94
CA GLY A 389 7.43 3.37 -8.78
C GLY A 389 7.72 2.97 -7.33
N ARG A 390 7.14 3.64 -6.33
CA ARG A 390 7.28 3.22 -4.93
C ARG A 390 6.60 1.88 -4.69
N VAL A 391 7.27 1.02 -3.94
CA VAL A 391 6.78 -0.31 -3.57
C VAL A 391 6.64 -0.38 -2.07
N PHE A 392 5.44 -0.70 -1.59
CA PHE A 392 5.17 -0.98 -0.18
C PHE A 392 5.02 -2.48 0.07
N TYR A 393 4.23 -3.17 -0.73
CA TYR A 393 3.98 -4.59 -0.60
C TYR A 393 4.92 -5.42 -1.48
N THR A 394 5.66 -6.33 -0.88
CA THR A 394 6.50 -7.31 -1.61
C THR A 394 6.11 -8.71 -1.17
N PRO A 395 5.50 -9.52 -2.06
CA PRO A 395 5.15 -10.90 -1.75
C PRO A 395 6.37 -11.71 -1.33
N SER A 396 6.26 -12.49 -0.26
CA SER A 396 7.30 -13.42 0.17
C SER A 396 7.38 -14.63 -0.76
N THR A 397 8.36 -15.51 -0.51
CA THR A 397 8.50 -16.78 -1.23
C THR A 397 7.82 -17.93 -0.49
N GLN A 398 6.90 -17.65 0.42
CA GLN A 398 6.25 -18.63 1.27
C GLN A 398 4.74 -18.71 0.99
N GLY A 399 4.20 -19.93 1.03
CA GLY A 399 2.77 -20.20 0.95
C GLY A 399 2.06 -19.50 -0.20
N TYR A 400 0.87 -18.96 0.06
CA TYR A 400 0.06 -18.26 -0.94
C TYR A 400 0.77 -17.08 -1.61
N GLU A 401 1.60 -16.34 -0.88
CA GLU A 401 2.35 -15.24 -1.49
C GLU A 401 3.32 -15.69 -2.57
N ASN A 402 3.90 -16.90 -2.42
CA ASN A 402 4.76 -17.47 -3.46
C ASN A 402 3.96 -17.77 -4.75
N GLU A 403 2.71 -18.19 -4.62
CA GLU A 403 1.84 -18.49 -5.77
C GLU A 403 1.52 -17.21 -6.57
N ILE A 404 1.20 -16.13 -5.90
CA ILE A 404 0.84 -14.85 -6.53
C ILE A 404 2.06 -13.98 -6.89
N ARG A 405 3.25 -14.32 -6.41
CA ARG A 405 4.44 -13.47 -6.52
C ARG A 405 4.78 -13.08 -7.96
N ALA A 406 4.80 -14.06 -8.85
CA ALA A 406 5.15 -13.83 -10.26
C ALA A 406 4.16 -12.89 -10.95
N ASP A 407 2.87 -13.06 -10.68
CA ASP A 407 1.81 -12.21 -11.22
C ASP A 407 1.90 -10.77 -10.69
N VAL A 408 2.05 -10.59 -9.37
CA VAL A 408 2.19 -9.25 -8.76
C VAL A 408 3.39 -8.48 -9.32
N LEU A 409 4.55 -9.14 -9.44
CA LEU A 409 5.75 -8.51 -9.98
C LEU A 409 5.58 -8.15 -11.46
N SER A 410 5.04 -9.07 -12.28
CA SER A 410 4.81 -8.85 -13.71
C SER A 410 3.84 -7.69 -13.95
N ARG A 411 2.70 -7.65 -13.25
CA ARG A 411 1.72 -6.55 -13.37
C ARG A 411 2.32 -5.20 -12.98
N ARG A 412 3.13 -5.15 -11.95
CA ARG A 412 3.81 -3.92 -11.52
C ARG A 412 4.76 -3.38 -12.57
N GLU A 413 5.56 -4.25 -13.16
CA GLU A 413 6.51 -3.88 -14.21
C GLU A 413 5.80 -3.39 -15.48
N LEU A 414 4.72 -4.07 -15.88
CA LEU A 414 3.87 -3.66 -16.99
C LEU A 414 3.18 -2.32 -16.71
N GLN A 415 2.76 -2.08 -15.47
CA GLN A 415 2.17 -0.80 -15.07
C GLN A 415 3.17 0.34 -15.18
N ILE A 416 4.40 0.16 -14.68
CA ILE A 416 5.46 1.16 -14.82
C ILE A 416 5.77 1.41 -16.29
N SER A 417 5.89 0.36 -17.11
CA SER A 417 6.13 0.48 -18.55
C SER A 417 5.05 1.31 -19.25
N ALA A 418 3.77 1.01 -18.98
CA ALA A 418 2.66 1.73 -19.57
C ALA A 418 2.62 3.21 -19.17
N LEU A 419 2.89 3.51 -17.89
CA LEU A 419 2.93 4.89 -17.38
C LEU A 419 4.05 5.70 -18.01
N MET A 420 5.23 5.09 -18.23
CA MET A 420 6.35 5.79 -18.88
C MET A 420 6.08 6.01 -20.38
N GLU A 421 5.39 5.12 -21.05
CA GLU A 421 4.97 5.31 -22.44
C GLU A 421 3.94 6.46 -22.57
N ASP A 422 3.01 6.56 -21.64
CA ASP A 422 2.00 7.64 -21.67
C ASP A 422 2.60 9.02 -21.36
N SER A 423 3.59 9.11 -20.47
CA SER A 423 4.29 10.37 -20.19
C SER A 423 5.09 10.89 -21.39
N ASN A 424 5.47 10.03 -22.32
CA ASN A 424 6.14 10.42 -23.56
C ASN A 424 5.19 11.04 -24.59
N LYS A 425 3.87 10.91 -24.43
CA LYS A 425 2.88 11.53 -25.33
C LYS A 425 2.78 13.05 -25.18
N GLU A 426 3.18 13.58 -24.03
CA GLU A 426 3.15 15.02 -23.74
C GLU A 426 4.28 15.80 -24.43
N ASN A 427 5.34 15.12 -24.91
CA ASN A 427 6.45 15.71 -25.64
C ASN A 427 6.43 15.31 -27.13
N PRO A 428 5.99 16.20 -28.06
CA PRO A 428 5.90 15.87 -29.49
C PRO A 428 7.23 15.54 -30.17
N GLU A 429 8.37 15.88 -29.54
CA GLU A 429 9.70 15.59 -30.06
C GLU A 429 10.18 14.16 -29.69
N GLN A 430 9.50 13.48 -28.79
CA GLN A 430 9.85 12.13 -28.39
C GLN A 430 9.01 11.11 -29.15
N VAL A 431 9.67 10.21 -29.85
CA VAL A 431 9.06 9.12 -30.61
C VAL A 431 8.21 8.26 -29.69
N ASN A 432 6.89 8.28 -29.90
CA ASN A 432 5.97 7.42 -29.19
C ASN A 432 6.23 5.95 -29.58
N PRO A 433 6.64 5.05 -28.64
CA PRO A 433 6.97 3.68 -28.98
C PRO A 433 5.79 2.82 -29.44
N VAL A 434 4.55 3.31 -29.39
CA VAL A 434 3.33 2.53 -29.68
C VAL A 434 2.75 2.84 -31.07
N GLY A 435 3.50 2.51 -32.10
CA GLY A 435 2.92 2.26 -33.44
C GLY A 435 2.33 3.40 -34.26
N GLU A 436 2.13 4.59 -33.69
CA GLU A 436 1.50 5.74 -34.34
C GLU A 436 2.44 6.97 -34.52
N TRP A 437 3.71 6.78 -34.27
CA TRP A 437 4.70 7.85 -34.37
C TRP A 437 4.78 8.48 -35.75
N TRP A 438 4.45 7.79 -36.82
CA TRP A 438 4.32 8.31 -38.17
C TRP A 438 3.12 9.29 -38.32
N MET A 439 2.11 9.21 -37.45
CA MET A 439 0.97 10.12 -37.41
C MET A 439 1.27 11.40 -36.62
N ASN A 440 2.31 11.43 -35.84
CA ASN A 440 2.70 12.60 -35.02
C ASN A 440 3.69 13.53 -35.73
N GLU A 441 4.10 13.27 -36.96
CA GLU A 441 4.93 14.20 -37.72
C GLU A 441 4.15 15.46 -38.09
N HIS A 442 4.52 16.55 -37.44
CA HIS A 442 3.99 17.89 -37.74
C HIS A 442 4.74 18.54 -38.89
N PHE A 443 4.01 19.01 -39.88
CA PHE A 443 4.55 19.82 -40.94
C PHE A 443 4.75 21.28 -40.48
N GLY A 444 6.00 21.69 -40.28
CA GLY A 444 6.41 23.06 -40.21
C GLY A 444 6.27 23.76 -38.84
N PRO A 445 6.87 24.94 -38.70
CA PRO A 445 7.05 25.63 -37.41
C PRO A 445 5.80 26.36 -36.87
N SER A 446 4.60 26.03 -37.33
CA SER A 446 3.37 26.77 -37.02
C SER A 446 2.22 25.91 -36.48
N ALA A 447 2.52 24.77 -35.83
CA ALA A 447 1.49 24.11 -35.03
C ALA A 447 1.28 24.92 -33.74
N LYS A 448 0.31 25.86 -33.73
CA LYS A 448 -0.22 26.41 -32.50
C LYS A 448 -0.62 25.25 -31.62
N LYS A 449 -0.16 25.23 -30.35
CA LYS A 449 -0.72 24.41 -29.31
C LYS A 449 -2.24 24.53 -29.41
N CYS A 450 -2.93 23.48 -29.85
CA CYS A 450 -4.34 23.35 -29.58
C CYS A 450 -4.42 23.20 -28.04
N GLU A 451 -4.88 24.25 -27.40
CA GLU A 451 -5.39 24.15 -26.05
C GLU A 451 -6.45 23.06 -26.08
N GLU A 452 -6.23 21.97 -25.38
CA GLU A 452 -7.25 20.95 -25.15
C GLU A 452 -8.39 21.67 -24.45
N ASN A 453 -9.48 21.85 -25.16
CA ASN A 453 -10.75 22.26 -24.55
C ASN A 453 -11.19 21.16 -23.59
N LEU A 454 -11.00 21.40 -22.30
CA LEU A 454 -11.38 20.57 -21.15
C LEU A 454 -12.92 20.46 -20.96
N THR A 455 -13.71 20.58 -22.00
CA THR A 455 -15.15 20.45 -21.93
C THR A 455 -15.64 19.27 -22.75
N TYR A 456 -15.56 18.08 -22.15
CA TYR A 456 -16.40 16.96 -22.55
C TYR A 456 -17.31 16.58 -21.38
N SER A 457 -18.44 17.26 -21.25
CA SER A 457 -19.61 16.74 -20.55
C SER A 457 -20.24 15.67 -21.43
N PRO A 458 -20.43 14.42 -20.96
CA PRO A 458 -21.23 13.47 -21.70
C PRO A 458 -22.70 13.88 -21.59
N GLU A 459 -23.21 14.56 -22.58
CA GLU A 459 -24.63 14.64 -22.84
C GLU A 459 -25.10 13.26 -23.33
N ASP A 460 -25.48 12.41 -22.38
CA ASP A 460 -26.43 11.31 -22.58
C ASP A 460 -26.64 10.55 -21.26
N LYS A 461 -27.18 11.24 -20.27
CA LYS A 461 -27.81 10.61 -19.13
C LYS A 461 -29.31 10.76 -19.18
N GLN A 462 -29.95 10.02 -20.08
CA GLN A 462 -31.36 9.62 -19.91
C GLN A 462 -31.77 8.67 -21.04
N LYS A 463 -31.71 7.35 -20.80
CA LYS A 463 -32.70 6.36 -21.16
C LYS A 463 -32.17 4.93 -21.01
N SER A 464 -32.92 4.11 -20.29
CA SER A 464 -32.79 2.64 -20.06
C SER A 464 -31.59 2.14 -19.23
N ALA A 465 -31.74 2.18 -17.92
CA ALA A 465 -30.59 2.08 -17.00
C ALA A 465 -30.16 0.67 -16.57
N VAL A 466 -30.78 -0.42 -16.96
CA VAL A 466 -30.46 -1.75 -16.41
C VAL A 466 -29.93 -2.75 -17.44
N LEU A 467 -30.51 -2.83 -18.63
CA LEU A 467 -30.02 -3.72 -19.71
C LEU A 467 -28.74 -3.18 -20.37
N ASP A 468 -28.63 -1.88 -20.56
CA ASP A 468 -27.45 -1.23 -21.10
C ASP A 468 -26.21 -1.30 -20.18
N LYS A 469 -26.40 -1.47 -18.88
CA LYS A 469 -25.30 -1.56 -17.93
C LYS A 469 -24.62 -2.94 -17.98
N ALA A 470 -25.40 -3.99 -18.15
CA ALA A 470 -24.87 -5.36 -18.29
C ALA A 470 -24.19 -5.55 -19.65
N GLU A 471 -24.76 -4.99 -20.73
CA GLU A 471 -24.21 -5.08 -22.09
C GLU A 471 -22.97 -4.19 -22.25
N ARG A 472 -22.97 -2.97 -21.67
CA ARG A 472 -21.76 -2.12 -21.57
C ARG A 472 -20.67 -2.75 -20.72
N SER A 473 -21.02 -3.38 -19.61
CA SER A 473 -20.09 -4.12 -18.76
C SER A 473 -19.50 -5.33 -19.47
N TRP A 474 -20.26 -6.01 -20.31
CA TRP A 474 -19.80 -7.18 -21.06
C TRP A 474 -18.92 -6.78 -22.25
N ARG A 475 -19.29 -5.74 -22.99
CA ARG A 475 -18.51 -5.19 -24.11
C ARG A 475 -17.19 -4.56 -23.64
N ALA A 476 -17.20 -3.94 -22.47
CA ALA A 476 -16.01 -3.31 -21.90
C ALA A 476 -14.95 -4.32 -21.40
N ARG A 477 -15.30 -5.59 -21.16
CA ARG A 477 -14.37 -6.64 -20.69
C ARG A 477 -13.33 -7.07 -21.73
N LEU A 478 -13.40 -6.57 -22.94
CA LEU A 478 -12.51 -6.94 -24.04
C LEU A 478 -11.50 -5.83 -24.42
N ASP A 479 -11.47 -4.73 -23.67
CA ASP A 479 -10.69 -3.55 -24.01
C ASP A 479 -9.21 -3.71 -23.60
N SER A 480 -8.36 -3.85 -24.60
CA SER A 480 -6.89 -3.80 -24.60
C SER A 480 -6.16 -5.04 -24.02
N ASN A 481 -5.46 -5.72 -24.91
CA ASN A 481 -4.48 -6.76 -24.58
C ASN A 481 -3.04 -6.22 -24.64
N ARG A 482 -2.82 -4.93 -24.41
CA ARG A 482 -1.50 -4.28 -24.49
C ARG A 482 -0.45 -4.93 -23.59
N ALA A 483 -0.84 -5.35 -22.39
CA ALA A 483 0.04 -6.07 -21.49
C ALA A 483 0.55 -7.39 -22.09
N GLU A 484 -0.29 -8.10 -22.85
CA GLU A 484 0.11 -9.32 -23.56
C GLU A 484 1.10 -9.01 -24.69
N VAL A 485 0.85 -7.93 -25.45
CA VAL A 485 1.75 -7.48 -26.51
C VAL A 485 3.12 -7.13 -25.94
N LEU A 486 3.17 -6.35 -24.85
CA LEU A 486 4.43 -6.00 -24.18
C LEU A 486 5.14 -7.25 -23.61
N THR A 487 4.40 -8.18 -23.05
CA THR A 487 4.92 -9.45 -22.55
C THR A 487 5.51 -10.28 -23.69
N THR A 488 4.84 -10.35 -24.84
CA THR A 488 5.32 -11.04 -26.03
C THR A 488 6.62 -10.44 -26.54
N ILE A 489 6.73 -9.11 -26.61
CA ILE A 489 7.96 -8.42 -27.00
C ILE A 489 9.10 -8.77 -26.03
N ARG A 490 8.87 -8.68 -24.74
CA ARG A 490 9.87 -9.00 -23.70
C ARG A 490 10.35 -10.45 -23.81
N ASP A 491 9.41 -11.38 -23.93
CA ASP A 491 9.72 -12.82 -23.94
C ASP A 491 10.48 -13.21 -25.21
N LYS A 492 10.10 -12.66 -26.37
CA LYS A 492 10.85 -12.85 -27.64
C LYS A 492 12.27 -12.28 -27.58
N MET A 493 12.44 -11.08 -27.05
CA MET A 493 13.77 -10.49 -26.89
C MET A 493 14.64 -11.32 -25.96
N THR A 494 14.10 -11.83 -24.87
CA THR A 494 14.86 -12.64 -23.92
C THR A 494 15.13 -14.06 -24.42
N GLU A 495 14.25 -14.64 -25.25
CA GLU A 495 14.46 -15.90 -25.95
C GLU A 495 15.67 -15.79 -26.94
N LEU A 496 15.68 -14.77 -27.79
CA LEU A 496 16.76 -14.50 -28.74
C LEU A 496 18.08 -14.19 -28.03
N ALA A 497 18.04 -13.62 -26.85
CA ALA A 497 19.22 -13.33 -26.05
C ALA A 497 19.89 -14.58 -25.50
N ASP A 498 19.20 -15.73 -25.37
CA ASP A 498 19.71 -16.97 -24.77
C ASP A 498 20.43 -16.65 -23.43
N LEU A 499 19.69 -16.06 -22.49
CA LEU A 499 20.26 -15.59 -21.24
C LEU A 499 20.78 -16.73 -20.36
N LYS A 500 21.99 -16.56 -19.83
CA LYS A 500 22.58 -17.45 -18.82
C LYS A 500 22.67 -16.69 -17.49
N ARG A 501 22.68 -17.41 -16.38
CA ARG A 501 22.65 -16.86 -15.02
C ARG A 501 23.72 -15.81 -14.71
N HIS A 502 24.90 -15.92 -15.34
CA HIS A 502 26.08 -15.09 -15.14
C HIS A 502 26.24 -13.95 -16.16
N HIS A 503 25.31 -13.81 -17.13
CA HIS A 503 25.46 -12.80 -18.18
C HIS A 503 25.33 -11.38 -17.62
N ARG A 504 26.21 -10.49 -18.10
CA ARG A 504 26.17 -9.04 -17.88
C ARG A 504 25.37 -8.41 -18.99
N SER A 505 24.31 -7.72 -18.65
CA SER A 505 23.34 -7.24 -19.63
C SER A 505 23.19 -5.72 -19.55
N LEU A 506 23.10 -5.05 -20.68
CA LEU A 506 22.80 -3.62 -20.80
C LEU A 506 21.48 -3.43 -21.53
N ILE A 507 20.56 -2.75 -20.89
CA ILE A 507 19.28 -2.33 -21.45
C ILE A 507 19.37 -0.87 -21.86
N TRP A 508 19.28 -0.62 -23.17
CA TRP A 508 19.27 0.70 -23.75
C TRP A 508 17.84 1.24 -23.77
N ASN A 509 17.65 2.44 -23.23
CA ASN A 509 16.33 3.02 -22.99
C ASN A 509 15.49 2.18 -22.01
N ALA A 510 15.99 2.10 -20.77
CA ALA A 510 15.38 1.27 -19.72
C ALA A 510 14.17 1.91 -19.04
N ASP A 511 13.72 3.10 -19.44
CA ASP A 511 12.66 3.87 -18.80
C ASP A 511 11.35 3.08 -18.63
N ASP A 512 11.07 2.16 -19.56
CA ASP A 512 9.83 1.40 -19.59
C ASP A 512 9.77 0.23 -18.59
N ALA A 513 10.84 -0.04 -17.87
CA ALA A 513 10.97 -1.18 -16.95
C ALA A 513 10.73 -2.59 -17.56
N LEU A 514 10.36 -2.66 -18.84
CA LEU A 514 9.91 -3.90 -19.48
C LEU A 514 10.95 -5.02 -19.44
N LEU A 515 12.19 -4.67 -19.69
CA LEU A 515 13.29 -5.63 -19.79
C LEU A 515 14.14 -5.70 -18.53
N ILE A 516 14.40 -4.55 -17.88
CA ILE A 516 15.47 -4.45 -16.89
C ILE A 516 15.29 -5.41 -15.71
N PHE A 517 14.11 -5.44 -15.09
CA PHE A 517 13.86 -6.33 -13.95
C PHE A 517 13.65 -7.77 -14.37
N HIS A 518 13.12 -8.01 -15.58
CA HIS A 518 12.97 -9.36 -16.11
C HIS A 518 14.34 -9.98 -16.42
N VAL A 519 15.22 -9.26 -17.09
CA VAL A 519 16.60 -9.70 -17.39
C VAL A 519 17.37 -9.94 -16.09
N MET A 520 17.29 -9.04 -15.12
CA MET A 520 17.94 -9.15 -13.82
C MET A 520 17.56 -10.48 -13.12
N ARG A 521 16.28 -10.85 -13.12
CA ARG A 521 15.83 -12.12 -12.53
C ARG A 521 16.33 -13.35 -13.31
N LYS A 522 16.56 -13.20 -14.61
CA LYS A 522 17.12 -14.29 -15.46
C LYS A 522 18.63 -14.42 -15.29
N THR A 523 19.31 -13.37 -14.85
CA THR A 523 20.77 -13.32 -14.70
C THR A 523 21.19 -13.00 -13.25
N PRO A 524 20.78 -13.80 -12.25
CA PRO A 524 20.99 -13.48 -10.82
C PRO A 524 22.45 -13.55 -10.37
N GLU A 525 23.34 -14.17 -11.15
CA GLU A 525 24.79 -14.26 -10.90
C GLU A 525 25.58 -13.28 -11.78
N GLY A 526 24.87 -12.54 -12.63
CA GLY A 526 25.44 -11.57 -13.56
C GLY A 526 25.24 -10.13 -13.07
N LEU A 527 25.26 -9.19 -14.01
CA LEU A 527 25.03 -7.79 -13.76
C LEU A 527 24.02 -7.25 -14.77
N THR A 528 23.03 -6.52 -14.30
CA THR A 528 22.08 -5.83 -15.18
C THR A 528 22.23 -4.31 -15.04
N CYS A 529 22.50 -3.67 -16.16
CA CYS A 529 22.64 -2.21 -16.27
C CYS A 529 21.53 -1.64 -17.14
N GLY A 530 21.06 -0.45 -16.82
CA GLY A 530 20.05 0.26 -17.61
C GLY A 530 20.39 1.72 -17.82
N LEU A 531 20.24 2.20 -19.05
CA LEU A 531 20.39 3.60 -19.42
C LEU A 531 19.00 4.21 -19.63
N CYS A 532 18.64 5.15 -18.80
CA CYS A 532 17.37 5.86 -18.85
C CYS A 532 17.46 7.09 -19.73
N ARG A 533 16.39 7.34 -20.46
CA ARG A 533 16.26 8.48 -21.36
C ARG A 533 15.83 9.73 -20.62
N THR A 534 14.99 9.54 -19.61
CA THR A 534 14.42 10.62 -18.81
C THR A 534 14.85 10.50 -17.37
N GLN A 535 15.00 11.66 -16.72
CA GLN A 535 15.29 11.70 -15.29
C GLN A 535 14.14 11.08 -14.48
N ARG A 536 12.89 11.34 -14.89
CA ARG A 536 11.70 10.74 -14.25
C ARG A 536 11.70 9.21 -14.37
N GLY A 537 12.05 8.67 -15.54
CA GLY A 537 12.17 7.22 -15.73
C GLY A 537 13.20 6.61 -14.80
N ARG A 538 14.38 7.24 -14.70
CA ARG A 538 15.42 6.81 -13.78
C ARG A 538 14.95 6.81 -12.33
N GLU A 539 14.37 7.92 -11.85
CA GLU A 539 13.87 8.05 -10.49
C GLU A 539 12.80 7.01 -10.16
N THR A 540 11.89 6.73 -11.11
CA THR A 540 10.88 5.69 -10.97
C THR A 540 11.50 4.29 -10.82
N LEU A 541 12.48 3.98 -11.65
CA LEU A 541 13.19 2.69 -11.58
C LEU A 541 14.04 2.57 -10.31
N GLU A 542 14.68 3.66 -9.87
CA GLU A 542 15.42 3.69 -8.60
C GLU A 542 14.51 3.49 -7.40
N GLN A 543 13.33 4.10 -7.39
CA GLN A 543 12.32 3.87 -6.35
C GLN A 543 11.89 2.39 -6.30
N TYR A 544 11.60 1.80 -7.44
CA TYR A 544 11.27 0.37 -7.51
C TYR A 544 12.45 -0.50 -7.06
N ALA A 545 13.66 -0.23 -7.56
CA ALA A 545 14.87 -0.98 -7.23
C ALA A 545 15.25 -0.85 -5.73
N SER A 546 14.92 0.26 -5.08
CA SER A 546 15.23 0.45 -3.65
C SER A 546 14.61 -0.60 -2.72
N THR A 547 13.55 -1.28 -3.18
CA THR A 547 12.89 -2.37 -2.45
C THR A 547 13.57 -3.72 -2.57
N LEU A 548 14.54 -3.83 -3.50
CA LEU A 548 15.33 -5.04 -3.70
C LEU A 548 16.56 -5.03 -2.79
N GLY A 549 17.12 -6.20 -2.51
CA GLY A 549 18.39 -6.33 -1.82
C GLY A 549 19.52 -5.63 -2.58
N ASP A 550 20.52 -5.09 -1.90
CA ASP A 550 21.57 -4.32 -2.55
C ASP A 550 22.31 -5.07 -3.67
N MET A 551 22.44 -6.38 -3.54
CA MET A 551 23.06 -7.25 -4.56
C MET A 551 22.14 -7.57 -5.75
N ASP A 552 20.83 -7.36 -5.60
CA ASP A 552 19.80 -7.64 -6.60
C ASP A 552 19.32 -6.37 -7.31
N ARG A 553 19.99 -5.23 -7.13
CA ARG A 553 19.62 -3.96 -7.78
C ARG A 553 20.31 -3.82 -9.12
N PRO A 554 19.59 -3.40 -10.18
CA PRO A 554 20.23 -3.01 -11.42
C PRO A 554 21.00 -1.70 -11.24
N MET A 555 22.09 -1.54 -11.97
CA MET A 555 22.80 -0.28 -12.07
C MET A 555 22.10 0.63 -13.09
N LEU A 556 21.73 1.86 -12.68
CA LEU A 556 21.01 2.79 -13.53
C LEU A 556 21.85 4.03 -13.85
N GLY A 557 21.84 4.43 -15.11
CA GLY A 557 22.46 5.66 -15.61
C GLY A 557 21.50 6.44 -16.51
N ASN A 558 21.86 7.68 -16.87
CA ASN A 558 21.12 8.45 -17.85
C ASN A 558 21.83 8.42 -19.21
N LEU A 559 21.05 8.36 -20.30
CA LEU A 559 21.55 8.62 -21.64
C LEU A 559 22.02 10.08 -21.74
N MET A 560 23.16 10.29 -22.37
CA MET A 560 23.66 11.66 -22.64
C MET A 560 22.73 12.37 -23.60
N GLU A 561 22.61 13.71 -23.45
CA GLU A 561 21.83 14.53 -24.36
C GLU A 561 22.37 14.50 -25.79
N GLY A 562 21.48 14.55 -26.77
CA GLY A 562 21.82 14.60 -28.19
C GLY A 562 21.49 13.33 -28.97
N ASN A 563 22.12 13.17 -30.16
CA ASN A 563 21.92 11.96 -30.94
C ASN A 563 22.69 10.79 -30.32
N VAL A 564 22.02 10.02 -29.50
CA VAL A 564 22.58 8.87 -28.74
C VAL A 564 23.21 7.79 -29.63
N PHE A 565 22.92 7.78 -30.94
CA PHE A 565 23.48 6.89 -31.93
C PHE A 565 24.54 7.57 -32.84
N ALA A 566 24.98 8.78 -32.52
CA ALA A 566 26.11 9.34 -33.21
C ALA A 566 27.38 8.53 -32.94
N PRO A 567 28.34 8.55 -33.87
CA PRO A 567 29.64 7.87 -33.70
C PRO A 567 30.27 8.21 -32.34
N GLY A 568 30.70 7.21 -31.60
CA GLY A 568 31.28 7.34 -30.26
C GLY A 568 30.32 7.58 -29.11
N MET A 569 29.09 8.06 -29.35
CA MET A 569 28.11 8.32 -28.29
C MET A 569 27.58 7.03 -27.66
N ILE A 570 27.39 5.96 -28.43
CA ILE A 570 27.00 4.64 -27.89
C ILE A 570 28.05 4.16 -26.89
N ARG A 571 29.34 4.29 -27.26
CA ARG A 571 30.46 3.91 -26.39
C ARG A 571 30.54 4.80 -25.13
N ALA A 572 30.37 6.10 -25.29
CA ALA A 572 30.39 7.03 -24.18
C ALA A 572 29.24 6.74 -23.17
N ASN A 573 28.05 6.48 -23.66
CA ASN A 573 26.89 6.09 -22.82
C ASN A 573 27.12 4.75 -22.11
N ALA A 574 27.61 3.72 -22.81
CA ALA A 574 27.89 2.43 -22.20
C ALA A 574 29.07 2.50 -21.20
N GLY A 575 30.03 3.39 -21.41
CA GLY A 575 31.16 3.67 -20.53
C GLY A 575 30.74 4.28 -19.17
N PHE A 576 29.49 4.71 -19.01
CA PHE A 576 28.96 5.17 -17.72
C PHE A 576 29.16 4.12 -16.61
N PHE A 577 29.10 2.83 -16.95
CA PHE A 577 29.27 1.73 -16.01
C PHE A 577 30.72 1.29 -15.80
N GLY A 578 31.68 2.10 -16.24
CA GLY A 578 33.11 1.82 -16.07
C GLY A 578 33.64 0.74 -16.98
N ASP A 579 34.46 -0.17 -16.44
CA ASP A 579 35.13 -1.23 -17.21
C ASP A 579 34.25 -2.49 -17.43
N VAL A 580 32.92 -2.36 -17.32
CA VAL A 580 32.01 -3.49 -17.52
C VAL A 580 31.96 -3.89 -18.98
N VAL A 581 32.28 -5.14 -19.25
CA VAL A 581 32.14 -5.77 -20.58
C VAL A 581 30.85 -6.55 -20.59
N PHE A 582 29.98 -6.29 -21.56
CA PHE A 582 28.64 -6.86 -21.61
C PHE A 582 28.58 -8.12 -22.48
N ASP A 583 27.75 -9.08 -22.05
CA ASP A 583 27.42 -10.28 -22.80
C ASP A 583 26.19 -10.08 -23.69
N ARG A 584 25.27 -9.21 -23.24
CA ARG A 584 23.98 -8.95 -23.91
C ARG A 584 23.66 -7.45 -23.88
N ILE A 585 23.23 -6.91 -25.03
CA ILE A 585 22.69 -5.55 -25.11
C ILE A 585 21.30 -5.60 -25.75
N PHE A 586 20.37 -4.88 -25.18
CA PHE A 586 18.99 -4.81 -25.65
C PHE A 586 18.66 -3.42 -26.12
N PHE A 587 18.11 -3.33 -27.34
CA PHE A 587 17.60 -2.10 -27.93
C PHE A 587 16.12 -2.30 -28.31
N ARG A 588 15.28 -1.35 -27.93
CA ARG A 588 13.87 -1.31 -28.32
C ARG A 588 13.62 -0.07 -29.19
N ASP A 589 13.15 -0.28 -30.40
CA ASP A 589 12.89 0.73 -31.43
C ASP A 589 14.05 1.73 -31.67
N PRO A 590 15.31 1.31 -31.79
CA PRO A 590 16.43 2.22 -31.90
C PRO A 590 16.40 3.06 -33.19
N PHE A 591 15.79 2.56 -34.26
CA PHE A 591 15.77 3.21 -35.56
C PHE A 591 14.52 4.05 -35.83
N ALA A 592 13.59 4.12 -34.89
CA ALA A 592 12.28 4.72 -35.09
C ALA A 592 12.30 6.21 -35.53
N ALA A 593 13.30 6.98 -35.13
CA ALA A 593 13.41 8.41 -35.46
C ALA A 593 14.51 8.75 -36.45
N MET A 594 15.10 7.74 -37.13
CA MET A 594 16.30 7.94 -37.93
C MET A 594 16.02 8.02 -39.42
N SER A 595 16.66 8.97 -40.09
CA SER A 595 16.70 9.05 -41.56
C SER A 595 17.79 8.18 -42.17
N ASP A 596 18.88 7.97 -41.45
CA ASP A 596 20.03 7.17 -41.87
C ASP A 596 20.32 6.06 -40.83
N ILE A 597 19.82 4.87 -41.15
CA ILE A 597 20.03 3.68 -40.31
C ILE A 597 21.44 3.12 -40.42
N SER A 598 22.20 3.48 -41.46
CA SER A 598 23.54 2.95 -41.71
C SER A 598 24.54 3.43 -40.65
N ASN A 599 24.49 4.73 -40.31
CA ASN A 599 25.33 5.28 -39.23
C ASN A 599 25.00 4.67 -37.86
N ALA A 600 23.70 4.48 -37.56
CA ALA A 600 23.29 3.86 -36.30
C ALA A 600 23.72 2.40 -36.20
N ALA A 601 23.56 1.64 -37.28
CA ALA A 601 23.99 0.24 -37.32
C ALA A 601 25.50 0.09 -37.22
N SER A 602 26.25 1.02 -37.87
CA SER A 602 27.71 1.10 -37.72
C SER A 602 28.14 1.40 -36.29
N SER A 603 27.51 2.41 -35.65
CA SER A 603 27.78 2.75 -34.24
C SER A 603 27.47 1.62 -33.27
N ILE A 604 26.39 0.88 -33.52
CA ILE A 604 26.08 -0.33 -32.74
C ILE A 604 27.15 -1.41 -32.95
N GLY A 605 27.66 -1.55 -34.20
CA GLY A 605 28.74 -2.50 -34.55
C GLY A 605 30.07 -2.14 -33.84
N GLU A 606 30.37 -0.85 -33.62
CA GLU A 606 31.57 -0.39 -32.91
C GLU A 606 31.69 -0.93 -31.48
N LEU A 607 30.61 -1.33 -30.86
CA LEU A 607 30.63 -1.96 -29.54
C LEU A 607 31.41 -3.28 -29.51
N PHE A 608 31.47 -4.01 -30.64
CA PHE A 608 32.26 -5.25 -30.75
C PHE A 608 33.75 -4.97 -31.02
N SER A 609 34.08 -3.95 -31.78
CA SER A 609 35.45 -3.78 -32.37
C SER A 609 36.44 -3.04 -31.48
N GLY A 610 35.96 -2.28 -30.50
CA GLY A 610 36.83 -1.50 -29.63
C GLY A 610 37.59 -0.36 -30.32
N THR A 611 37.38 -0.10 -31.62
CA THR A 611 38.05 0.96 -32.39
C THR A 611 37.03 1.79 -33.14
N SER A 612 37.17 3.13 -33.07
CA SER A 612 36.45 4.05 -33.94
C SER A 612 36.76 3.77 -35.41
N SER A 613 35.71 3.63 -36.25
CA SER A 613 35.86 3.39 -37.69
C SER A 613 36.34 4.59 -38.49
N ASP A 614 36.62 5.75 -37.85
CA ASP A 614 37.16 6.95 -38.49
C ASP A 614 38.68 6.85 -38.71
N LYS A 615 39.10 5.90 -39.54
CA LYS A 615 40.41 5.91 -40.20
C LYS A 615 40.38 6.71 -41.52
N ARG A 616 39.66 7.83 -41.58
CA ARG A 616 39.83 8.79 -42.69
C ARG A 616 40.07 10.17 -42.14
N ASP A 617 41.35 10.58 -42.24
CA ASP A 617 41.82 11.96 -42.33
C ASP A 617 41.75 12.86 -41.10
N ILE A 618 42.07 12.38 -39.89
CA ILE A 618 42.68 13.27 -38.90
C ILE A 618 43.80 12.49 -38.21
N ALA A 619 45.05 12.91 -38.49
CA ALA A 619 46.25 12.46 -37.79
C ALA A 619 46.19 12.99 -36.34
N PHE A 620 45.46 12.30 -35.48
CA PHE A 620 45.59 12.46 -34.04
C PHE A 620 46.57 11.41 -33.53
N ASP A 621 47.57 11.89 -32.82
CA ASP A 621 48.58 11.09 -32.15
C ASP A 621 47.86 10.07 -31.20
N ASP A 622 48.00 8.79 -31.52
CA ASP A 622 47.37 7.64 -30.86
C ASP A 622 47.80 7.47 -29.38
N SER A 623 48.72 8.34 -28.91
CA SER A 623 49.26 8.38 -27.55
C SER A 623 48.37 9.13 -26.52
N THR A 624 47.32 9.83 -26.97
CA THR A 624 46.51 10.71 -26.11
C THR A 624 45.16 10.11 -25.71
N VAL A 625 44.74 8.96 -26.28
CA VAL A 625 43.51 8.27 -25.89
C VAL A 625 43.81 7.38 -24.71
N PRO A 626 43.14 7.53 -23.55
CA PRO A 626 43.34 6.69 -22.41
C PRO A 626 43.16 5.20 -22.77
N GLU A 627 44.02 4.34 -22.27
CA GLU A 627 43.99 2.89 -22.52
C GLU A 627 42.64 2.24 -22.24
N LYS A 628 41.86 2.84 -21.33
CA LYS A 628 40.47 2.47 -20.99
C LYS A 628 39.47 2.62 -22.15
N ASP A 629 39.71 3.54 -23.09
CA ASP A 629 38.81 3.79 -24.21
C ASP A 629 39.06 2.84 -25.39
N ARG A 630 40.05 1.94 -25.28
CA ARG A 630 40.43 0.97 -26.31
C ARG A 630 39.86 -0.44 -26.12
N LEU A 631 39.34 -0.75 -24.93
CA LEU A 631 38.82 -2.09 -24.66
C LEU A 631 37.45 -2.32 -25.32
N PRO A 632 37.18 -3.54 -25.86
CA PRO A 632 35.84 -3.84 -26.35
C PRO A 632 34.83 -3.80 -25.22
N LEU A 633 33.64 -3.25 -25.48
CA LEU A 633 32.55 -3.21 -24.52
C LEU A 633 31.72 -4.49 -24.53
N LEU A 634 31.96 -5.36 -25.52
CA LEU A 634 31.28 -6.64 -25.70
C LEU A 634 32.25 -7.80 -25.66
N GLU A 635 31.81 -8.90 -25.03
CA GLU A 635 32.50 -10.18 -25.08
C GLU A 635 32.47 -10.78 -26.52
N LYS A 636 33.43 -11.68 -26.83
CA LYS A 636 33.50 -12.30 -28.16
C LYS A 636 32.22 -13.04 -28.59
N ASN A 637 31.46 -13.58 -27.64
CA ASN A 637 30.21 -14.30 -27.89
C ASN A 637 28.98 -13.47 -27.50
N ALA A 638 29.14 -12.13 -27.41
CA ALA A 638 28.04 -11.25 -27.06
C ALA A 638 26.97 -11.20 -28.16
N ARG A 639 25.74 -10.91 -27.77
CA ARG A 639 24.63 -10.69 -28.68
C ARG A 639 24.01 -9.33 -28.44
N ILE A 640 23.67 -8.65 -29.53
CA ILE A 640 22.84 -7.46 -29.50
C ILE A 640 21.45 -7.86 -29.95
N ILE A 641 20.45 -7.55 -29.16
CA ILE A 641 19.06 -7.88 -29.40
C ILE A 641 18.28 -6.60 -29.70
N ILE A 642 17.67 -6.53 -30.85
CA ILE A 642 16.90 -5.37 -31.30
C ILE A 642 15.47 -5.81 -31.54
N SER A 643 14.52 -5.10 -30.94
CA SER A 643 13.10 -5.16 -31.26
C SER A 643 12.77 -3.86 -32.02
N GLN A 644 12.31 -3.97 -33.25
CA GLN A 644 12.05 -2.83 -34.11
C GLN A 644 10.71 -2.96 -34.83
N ARG A 645 9.85 -1.98 -34.64
CA ARG A 645 8.63 -1.84 -35.45
C ARG A 645 9.00 -1.21 -36.79
N ILE A 646 8.37 -1.73 -37.83
CA ILE A 646 8.66 -1.31 -39.19
C ILE A 646 7.58 -0.31 -39.64
N PRO A 647 7.92 0.99 -39.81
CA PRO A 647 6.96 2.03 -40.14
C PRO A 647 6.24 1.79 -41.47
N LYS A 648 6.98 1.31 -42.46
CA LYS A 648 6.48 0.98 -43.79
C LYS A 648 5.39 -0.08 -43.80
N LYS A 649 5.28 -0.87 -42.72
CA LYS A 649 4.31 -1.94 -42.51
C LYS A 649 3.25 -1.57 -41.47
N ALA A 650 2.93 -0.29 -41.36
CA ALA A 650 1.90 0.19 -40.44
C ALA A 650 0.50 -0.30 -40.84
N GLN A 651 -0.42 -0.32 -39.87
CA GLN A 651 -1.82 -0.68 -40.11
C GLN A 651 -2.47 0.29 -41.08
N HIS A 652 -3.02 -0.24 -42.16
CA HIS A 652 -3.87 0.54 -43.10
C HIS A 652 -5.25 0.75 -42.46
N ILE A 653 -5.71 2.00 -42.44
CA ILE A 653 -7.03 2.35 -41.92
C ILE A 653 -8.13 1.84 -42.87
N SER A 654 -7.89 1.82 -44.18
CA SER A 654 -8.79 1.23 -45.15
C SER A 654 -9.08 -0.24 -44.87
N ARG A 655 -8.04 -1.04 -44.55
CA ARG A 655 -8.18 -2.46 -44.19
C ARG A 655 -8.90 -2.63 -42.89
N LEU A 656 -8.58 -1.81 -41.89
CA LEU A 656 -9.26 -1.83 -40.59
C LEU A 656 -10.76 -1.59 -40.77
N ILE A 657 -11.16 -0.64 -41.63
CA ILE A 657 -12.58 -0.36 -41.96
C ILE A 657 -13.21 -1.54 -42.68
N SER A 658 -12.58 -2.04 -43.73
CA SER A 658 -13.12 -3.13 -44.53
C SER A 658 -13.27 -4.45 -43.77
N GLU A 659 -12.27 -4.81 -42.98
CA GLU A 659 -12.22 -6.10 -42.32
C GLU A 659 -12.96 -6.12 -40.97
N GLN A 660 -13.13 -4.97 -40.32
CA GLN A 660 -13.67 -4.95 -38.95
C GLN A 660 -14.98 -4.17 -38.83
N ILE A 661 -15.25 -3.17 -39.69
CA ILE A 661 -16.52 -2.44 -39.70
C ILE A 661 -17.52 -3.07 -40.66
N PHE A 662 -17.07 -3.45 -41.85
CA PHE A 662 -17.93 -3.96 -42.90
C PHE A 662 -17.92 -5.48 -43.09
N LYS A 663 -17.25 -6.23 -42.20
CA LYS A 663 -17.10 -7.68 -42.27
C LYS A 663 -18.41 -8.46 -42.47
N ASP A 664 -19.48 -8.02 -41.82
CA ASP A 664 -20.77 -8.70 -41.77
C ASP A 664 -21.92 -7.89 -42.45
N THR A 665 -21.59 -6.77 -43.05
CA THR A 665 -22.61 -5.90 -43.73
C THR A 665 -22.38 -5.87 -45.22
N LYS A 666 -23.47 -5.95 -46.02
CA LYS A 666 -23.39 -5.67 -47.47
C LYS A 666 -22.98 -4.22 -47.64
N THR A 667 -21.72 -4.02 -47.97
CA THR A 667 -21.17 -2.69 -48.25
C THR A 667 -21.72 -2.19 -49.60
N ASP A 668 -22.02 -0.90 -49.68
CA ASP A 668 -22.35 -0.26 -50.95
C ASP A 668 -21.12 -0.35 -51.88
N VAL A 669 -21.33 -0.69 -53.14
CA VAL A 669 -20.27 -0.83 -54.16
C VAL A 669 -19.39 0.43 -54.23
N GLU A 670 -19.99 1.59 -54.02
CA GLU A 670 -19.27 2.86 -54.00
C GLU A 670 -18.28 2.97 -52.83
N MET A 671 -18.67 2.52 -51.62
CA MET A 671 -17.83 2.51 -50.46
C MET A 671 -16.67 1.47 -50.60
N GLU A 672 -16.94 0.30 -51.15
CA GLU A 672 -15.92 -0.73 -51.41
C GLU A 672 -14.87 -0.20 -52.39
N MET A 673 -15.30 0.48 -53.48
CA MET A 673 -14.37 1.13 -54.41
C MET A 673 -13.60 2.28 -53.76
N LEU A 674 -14.19 3.01 -52.82
CA LEU A 674 -13.54 4.08 -52.10
C LEU A 674 -12.44 3.53 -51.12
N LEU A 675 -12.75 2.48 -50.39
CA LEU A 675 -11.79 1.82 -49.48
C LEU A 675 -10.63 1.20 -50.27
N LYS A 676 -10.87 0.60 -51.43
CA LYS A 676 -9.81 0.12 -52.30
C LYS A 676 -8.89 1.23 -52.78
N LYS A 677 -9.44 2.37 -53.20
CA LYS A 677 -8.64 3.55 -53.57
C LYS A 677 -7.85 4.10 -52.37
N MET A 678 -8.41 4.03 -51.19
CA MET A 678 -7.72 4.43 -49.97
C MET A 678 -6.55 3.49 -49.67
N ASP A 679 -6.74 2.17 -49.78
CA ASP A 679 -5.66 1.18 -49.59
C ASP A 679 -4.50 1.37 -50.60
N GLU A 680 -4.84 1.69 -51.86
CA GLU A 680 -3.82 2.05 -52.87
C GLU A 680 -3.06 3.33 -52.48
N ALA A 681 -3.79 4.37 -52.02
CA ALA A 681 -3.19 5.62 -51.56
C ALA A 681 -2.33 5.43 -50.29
N GLU A 682 -2.77 4.61 -49.33
CA GLU A 682 -1.99 4.23 -48.14
C GLU A 682 -0.74 3.48 -48.53
N THR A 683 -0.83 2.55 -49.48
CA THR A 683 0.33 1.81 -49.99
C THR A 683 1.36 2.78 -50.58
N ASP A 684 0.91 3.76 -51.40
CA ASP A 684 1.80 4.77 -51.97
C ASP A 684 2.42 5.67 -50.88
N PHE A 685 1.63 6.05 -49.88
CA PHE A 685 2.11 6.86 -48.74
C PHE A 685 3.24 6.15 -47.96
N PHE A 686 3.04 4.89 -47.63
CA PHE A 686 4.05 4.09 -46.91
C PHE A 686 5.24 3.65 -47.78
N ALA A 687 5.10 3.71 -49.11
CA ALA A 687 6.21 3.42 -50.02
C ALA A 687 7.09 4.63 -50.35
N ASP A 688 6.72 5.82 -49.90
CA ASP A 688 7.45 7.07 -50.17
C ASP A 688 8.84 7.08 -49.50
N LYS A 689 9.87 6.74 -50.24
CA LYS A 689 11.24 6.74 -49.80
C LYS A 689 11.83 8.15 -49.51
N SER A 690 11.12 9.22 -49.95
CA SER A 690 11.53 10.60 -49.58
C SER A 690 11.21 10.89 -48.12
N ASN A 691 10.27 10.19 -47.52
CA ASN A 691 10.01 10.25 -46.09
C ASN A 691 11.02 9.39 -45.34
N ARG A 692 11.77 10.02 -44.45
CA ARG A 692 12.80 9.36 -43.64
C ARG A 692 12.33 8.14 -42.87
N LEU A 693 11.05 8.09 -42.50
CA LEU A 693 10.45 7.00 -41.71
C LEU A 693 10.18 5.76 -42.57
N PHE A 694 9.91 5.94 -43.86
CA PHE A 694 9.59 4.84 -44.81
C PHE A 694 10.76 4.50 -45.72
N ALA A 695 11.92 5.14 -45.50
CA ALA A 695 13.09 4.97 -46.34
C ALA A 695 13.76 3.59 -46.18
N TRP A 696 13.46 2.86 -45.11
CA TRP A 696 14.10 1.59 -44.75
C TRP A 696 13.09 0.54 -44.26
N ASP A 697 13.51 -0.71 -44.26
CA ASP A 697 12.79 -1.85 -43.69
C ASP A 697 13.74 -2.82 -42.94
N GLU A 698 13.20 -3.91 -42.43
CA GLU A 698 13.96 -4.93 -41.68
C GLU A 698 15.07 -5.55 -42.49
N ASN A 699 14.90 -5.70 -43.82
CA ASN A 699 15.91 -6.27 -44.66
C ASN A 699 17.07 -5.32 -44.90
N ASP A 700 16.80 -4.01 -44.91
CA ASP A 700 17.86 -3.00 -44.97
C ASP A 700 18.70 -3.04 -43.71
N ILE A 701 18.09 -3.16 -42.52
CA ILE A 701 18.79 -3.32 -41.24
C ILE A 701 19.67 -4.54 -41.26
N VAL A 702 19.14 -5.70 -41.66
CA VAL A 702 19.85 -6.97 -41.73
C VAL A 702 21.03 -6.87 -42.73
N SER A 703 20.81 -6.24 -43.89
CA SER A 703 21.83 -6.09 -44.91
C SER A 703 23.01 -5.25 -44.45
N ILE A 704 22.76 -4.17 -43.70
CA ILE A 704 23.79 -3.32 -43.13
C ILE A 704 24.67 -4.10 -42.14
N PHE A 705 24.07 -4.82 -41.20
CA PHE A 705 24.83 -5.61 -40.25
C PHE A 705 25.62 -6.77 -40.92
N ARG A 706 25.02 -7.42 -41.88
CA ARG A 706 25.73 -8.46 -42.66
C ARG A 706 26.90 -7.90 -43.49
N ALA A 707 26.72 -6.73 -44.08
CA ALA A 707 27.79 -6.04 -44.82
C ALA A 707 28.95 -5.64 -43.90
N SER A 708 28.68 -5.42 -42.62
CA SER A 708 29.69 -5.17 -41.57
C SER A 708 30.31 -6.43 -40.98
N GLY A 709 29.99 -7.64 -41.52
CA GLY A 709 30.57 -8.92 -41.10
C GLY A 709 29.87 -9.61 -39.94
N PHE A 710 28.70 -9.16 -39.51
CA PHE A 710 27.95 -9.75 -38.40
C PHE A 710 27.00 -10.87 -38.87
N SER A 711 26.83 -11.88 -38.04
CA SER A 711 25.77 -12.87 -38.16
C SER A 711 24.46 -12.29 -37.65
N VAL A 712 23.38 -12.40 -38.43
CA VAL A 712 22.09 -11.81 -38.11
C VAL A 712 20.98 -12.84 -38.19
N ASN A 713 20.26 -13.03 -37.09
CA ASN A 713 19.02 -13.78 -37.02
C ASN A 713 17.85 -12.84 -36.98
N LEU A 714 16.93 -12.91 -37.92
CA LEU A 714 15.71 -12.09 -38.01
C LEU A 714 14.49 -12.98 -37.80
N GLN A 715 13.62 -12.55 -36.90
CA GLN A 715 12.28 -13.09 -36.73
C GLN A 715 11.30 -11.92 -36.82
N THR A 716 10.21 -12.09 -37.56
CA THR A 716 9.17 -11.09 -37.71
C THR A 716 7.87 -11.66 -37.18
N GLU A 717 7.14 -10.87 -36.38
CA GLU A 717 5.87 -11.25 -35.77
C GLU A 717 4.86 -10.13 -35.91
N VAL A 718 3.62 -10.48 -36.25
CA VAL A 718 2.49 -9.51 -36.28
C VAL A 718 1.85 -9.55 -34.90
N LEU A 719 1.96 -8.45 -34.19
CA LEU A 719 1.35 -8.26 -32.87
C LEU A 719 -0.04 -7.64 -33.06
N ALA A 720 -1.04 -8.28 -32.50
CA ALA A 720 -2.43 -7.84 -32.58
C ALA A 720 -2.83 -7.19 -31.24
N GLU A 721 -3.03 -5.87 -31.25
CA GLU A 721 -3.49 -5.11 -30.08
C GLU A 721 -4.99 -4.79 -30.22
N GLN A 722 -5.76 -5.18 -29.22
CA GLN A 722 -7.16 -4.75 -29.12
C GLN A 722 -7.19 -3.37 -28.47
N ARG A 723 -7.80 -2.40 -29.13
CA ARG A 723 -7.86 -1.02 -28.63
C ARG A 723 -9.15 -0.32 -29.02
N ARG A 724 -9.53 0.67 -28.24
CA ARG A 724 -10.54 1.65 -28.65
C ARG A 724 -9.85 2.79 -29.38
N ILE A 725 -10.43 3.16 -30.50
CA ILE A 725 -10.05 4.37 -31.22
C ILE A 725 -10.93 5.50 -30.68
N THR A 726 -10.34 6.64 -30.42
CA THR A 726 -11.06 7.83 -29.93
C THR A 726 -11.36 8.79 -31.06
N SER A 727 -12.38 9.64 -30.90
CA SER A 727 -12.67 10.70 -31.88
C SER A 727 -11.50 11.68 -32.05
N SER A 728 -10.76 11.92 -31.02
CA SER A 728 -9.53 12.73 -31.02
C SER A 728 -8.42 12.09 -31.86
N GLU A 729 -8.27 10.76 -31.85
CA GLU A 729 -7.33 10.05 -32.71
C GLU A 729 -7.76 10.11 -34.18
N ILE A 730 -9.03 9.89 -34.47
CA ILE A 730 -9.57 10.02 -35.84
C ILE A 730 -9.33 11.42 -36.39
N ASP A 731 -9.58 12.46 -35.60
CA ASP A 731 -9.33 13.84 -36.01
C ASP A 731 -7.84 14.06 -36.29
N ARG A 732 -6.95 13.58 -35.41
CA ARG A 732 -5.52 13.66 -35.59
C ARG A 732 -5.03 12.95 -36.85
N TRP A 733 -5.59 11.78 -37.19
CA TRP A 733 -5.18 11.01 -38.36
C TRP A 733 -5.68 11.60 -39.67
N LEU A 734 -6.94 11.97 -39.72
CA LEU A 734 -7.63 12.33 -40.98
C LEU A 734 -7.76 13.84 -41.22
N ASN A 735 -7.23 14.67 -40.30
CA ASN A 735 -7.25 16.10 -40.50
C ASN A 735 -6.12 16.53 -41.48
N PRO A 736 -6.48 17.07 -42.68
CA PRO A 736 -5.47 17.41 -43.66
C PRO A 736 -4.60 18.62 -43.29
N ASP A 737 -5.01 19.40 -42.31
CA ASP A 737 -4.32 20.61 -41.89
C ASP A 737 -3.26 20.33 -40.82
N THR A 738 -3.38 19.20 -40.10
CA THR A 738 -2.49 18.85 -38.98
C THR A 738 -1.77 17.54 -39.18
N SER A 739 -2.15 16.69 -40.14
CA SER A 739 -1.58 15.37 -40.39
C SER A 739 -1.04 15.26 -41.83
N ALA A 740 0.21 14.79 -41.94
CA ALA A 740 0.82 14.47 -43.23
C ALA A 740 0.03 13.39 -43.97
N TYR A 741 -0.40 12.35 -43.22
CA TYR A 741 -1.21 11.29 -43.73
C TYR A 741 -2.60 11.79 -44.20
N GLY A 742 -3.26 12.58 -43.34
CA GLY A 742 -4.55 13.20 -43.71
C GLY A 742 -4.44 14.13 -44.92
N ALA A 743 -3.36 14.91 -45.00
CA ALA A 743 -3.08 15.76 -46.15
C ALA A 743 -2.85 14.96 -47.46
N PHE A 744 -2.11 13.84 -47.36
CA PHE A 744 -1.85 12.95 -48.47
C PHE A 744 -3.16 12.29 -48.97
N LEU A 745 -3.93 11.71 -48.04
CA LEU A 745 -5.23 11.12 -48.41
C LEU A 745 -6.22 12.14 -48.97
N CYS A 746 -6.25 13.37 -48.46
CA CYS A 746 -7.08 14.45 -49.00
C CYS A 746 -6.70 14.78 -50.44
N ARG A 747 -5.43 14.79 -50.80
CA ARG A 747 -4.95 14.98 -52.20
C ARG A 747 -5.34 13.82 -53.11
N SER A 748 -5.24 12.59 -52.63
CA SER A 748 -5.48 11.37 -53.41
C SER A 748 -6.94 11.04 -53.60
N LEU A 749 -7.78 11.27 -52.58
CA LEU A 749 -9.22 10.91 -52.59
C LEU A 749 -10.15 12.09 -52.77
N GLY A 750 -9.71 13.29 -52.41
CA GLY A 750 -10.55 14.50 -52.33
C GLY A 750 -11.20 14.68 -50.94
N LYS A 751 -11.42 15.96 -50.56
CA LYS A 751 -11.91 16.34 -49.21
C LYS A 751 -13.27 15.71 -48.86
N GLY A 752 -14.21 15.62 -49.82
CA GLY A 752 -15.53 15.06 -49.57
C GLY A 752 -15.51 13.57 -49.24
N LYS A 753 -14.66 12.78 -49.92
CA LYS A 753 -14.50 11.35 -49.69
C LYS A 753 -13.78 11.06 -48.39
N LEU A 754 -12.79 11.88 -48.02
CA LEU A 754 -12.10 11.78 -46.74
C LEU A 754 -13.07 12.04 -45.57
N LEU A 755 -13.96 13.01 -45.69
CA LEU A 755 -15.00 13.27 -44.69
C LEU A 755 -16.01 12.11 -44.58
N GLN A 756 -16.31 11.42 -45.69
CA GLN A 756 -17.17 10.25 -45.69
C GLN A 756 -16.50 9.08 -44.90
N ILE A 757 -15.22 8.82 -45.13
CA ILE A 757 -14.44 7.83 -44.41
C ILE A 757 -14.37 8.17 -42.88
N ARG A 758 -14.11 9.43 -42.57
CA ARG A 758 -14.14 9.94 -41.20
C ARG A 758 -15.49 9.67 -40.51
N GLY A 759 -16.59 9.97 -41.17
CA GLY A 759 -17.94 9.70 -40.65
C GLY A 759 -18.22 8.22 -40.37
N VAL A 760 -17.70 7.32 -41.21
CA VAL A 760 -17.79 5.86 -40.97
C VAL A 760 -17.04 5.47 -39.69
N LEU A 761 -15.83 5.93 -39.51
CA LEU A 761 -15.04 5.66 -38.31
C LEU A 761 -15.72 6.24 -37.07
N GLU A 762 -16.11 7.52 -37.09
CA GLU A 762 -16.75 8.19 -35.94
C GLU A 762 -18.07 7.52 -35.54
N SER A 763 -18.84 6.98 -36.50
CA SER A 763 -20.07 6.25 -36.19
C SER A 763 -19.85 4.85 -35.60
N SER A 764 -18.68 4.27 -35.83
CA SER A 764 -18.32 2.91 -35.41
C SER A 764 -17.56 2.87 -34.08
N VAL A 765 -16.79 3.90 -33.80
CA VAL A 765 -15.93 4.03 -32.59
C VAL A 765 -16.66 3.80 -31.25
N PRO A 766 -17.88 4.34 -31.02
CA PRO A 766 -18.57 4.07 -29.76
C PRO A 766 -19.05 2.62 -29.62
N LYS A 767 -19.03 1.84 -30.69
CA LYS A 767 -19.74 0.56 -30.78
C LYS A 767 -18.85 -0.66 -30.66
N GLN A 768 -17.56 -0.57 -31.02
CA GLN A 768 -16.70 -1.75 -31.10
C GLN A 768 -15.25 -1.46 -30.73
N LEU A 769 -14.55 -2.54 -30.42
CA LEU A 769 -13.10 -2.61 -30.29
C LEU A 769 -12.49 -2.90 -31.65
N PHE A 770 -11.33 -2.34 -31.87
CA PHE A 770 -10.54 -2.57 -33.07
C PHE A 770 -9.31 -3.40 -32.74
N VAL A 771 -9.01 -4.37 -33.61
CA VAL A 771 -7.76 -5.11 -33.56
C VAL A 771 -6.76 -4.37 -34.44
N TRP A 772 -5.73 -3.81 -33.78
CA TRP A 772 -4.65 -3.09 -34.45
C TRP A 772 -3.47 -4.01 -34.64
N HIS A 773 -3.01 -4.19 -35.87
CA HIS A 773 -1.89 -5.04 -36.21
C HIS A 773 -0.60 -4.22 -36.34
N THR A 774 0.44 -4.61 -35.64
CA THR A 774 1.78 -4.00 -35.75
C THR A 774 2.78 -5.08 -36.07
N GLU A 775 3.50 -4.94 -37.16
CA GLU A 775 4.59 -5.85 -37.50
C GLU A 775 5.86 -5.43 -36.75
N ASN A 776 6.37 -6.34 -35.94
CA ASN A 776 7.58 -6.15 -35.14
C ASN A 776 8.67 -7.13 -35.59
N SER A 777 9.85 -6.60 -35.84
CA SER A 777 11.01 -7.38 -36.22
C SER A 777 11.96 -7.53 -35.05
N PHE A 778 12.29 -8.77 -34.71
CA PHE A 778 13.23 -9.12 -33.65
C PHE A 778 14.56 -9.57 -34.32
N ILE A 779 15.62 -8.85 -34.02
CA ILE A 779 16.91 -9.02 -34.69
C ILE A 779 17.95 -9.34 -33.63
N ALA A 780 18.62 -10.50 -33.77
CA ALA A 780 19.76 -10.84 -32.96
C ALA A 780 21.03 -10.72 -33.80
N VAL A 781 21.97 -9.86 -33.39
CA VAL A 781 23.24 -9.61 -34.05
C VAL A 781 24.35 -10.22 -33.19
N SER A 782 25.22 -11.01 -33.79
CA SER A 782 26.41 -11.58 -33.15
C SER A 782 27.62 -11.50 -34.09
N HIS A 783 28.81 -11.52 -33.50
CA HIS A 783 30.05 -11.48 -34.27
C HIS A 783 30.31 -12.81 -34.97
#